data_98c616045e411bec2ba9ea583881da1a
#
_entry.id   98c616045e411bec2ba9ea583881da1a
#
_cell.length_a   1.000
_cell.length_b   1.000
_cell.length_c   1.000
_cell.angle_alpha   90.00
_cell.angle_beta   90.00
_cell.angle_gamma   90.00
#
_symmetry.space_group_name_H-M   'P 1'
#
loop_
_entity.id
_entity.type
_entity.pdbx_description
1 polymer ?
#
loop_
_entity_poly.entity_id
_entity_poly.type
_entity_poly.pdbx_seq_one_letter_code
_entity_poly.pdbx_strand_id
1 'polypeptide(L)'
;MLFTKMKKINFPLLAVLFLMNNGVLAQGNNPLQKMKIFINGLMKKMNLEEKIGQLNLPSAGDITTGQAKSSNIAQKIREGKVGGLFNVKSVAKIKEIQRVAVEESRLKIPLMFGMDVIHGYETVFPIPLGLSCTWDLQAIELSARIAAIEASADGINWTFSPMVDIARDPRWGRIAEGSGEDPYLGAQIAKAMVKGYQGDFSGNSNIMACVKHFALYGAAEAGRDYNTTDMSRVKMFNEYFPPYKAAVDAGVGTVMASFNEVDGIPATANKYLMTDVLRKLWGFKGFVVTDYTGINEMIDHGMGNLQQVSALALKSGIDMDMVGEGFLTTIAQSLKEGKITLTQIDNACRHILEAKYILGLFESPYKYCNEQRAKTEIFTASHRKVAREIAAQSFVLLKNQDDLLPLKKGGTIAVIGPLADNKKNMPGTWSVAANFDNSISVLAGIKEVAGAEANVLYAKGSFLDDDSLYEQRAGMFGKDFPRSGKTKQQLLDEALAVAAQADVIIAAVGESAEMSGESSSRTNIDIPQAQKDLLGALLKTGKPVIMVMFAGRPLTIKWESENLPVILNVWFGGSEAGYAIADVIFGDVNPSGKLTSTFPQNIGQVPIYYAHKNTGRPLPEGKWFEKFRSNYLDVSNDPLYPFGYGLSYTQFSYSDIKLSSSKMAKGGSIIASVTVTNTGMMEGKEVVQLYLRDIVGSISRPVKELKGFQKINLKPGESKEVIFKITEEELKFYNSDLQYVSEPGDFKVFIGSNSRDVKEN
;
A
#
# COMPACT_ATOMS: atom_id res chain seq x y z
N MET A 1 -11.36 -29.07 -72.68
CA MET A 1 -10.02 -28.92 -73.18
C MET A 1 -9.18 -28.46 -72.01
N LEU A 2 -8.17 -29.05 -71.52
CA LEU A 2 -7.39 -30.28 -71.73
C LEU A 2 -6.85 -30.72 -70.36
N PHE A 3 -6.92 -32.02 -70.16
CA PHE A 3 -6.26 -32.77 -69.09
C PHE A 3 -4.73 -32.55 -69.07
N THR A 4 -4.10 -32.68 -67.88
CA THR A 4 -2.96 -33.62 -67.72
C THR A 4 -2.55 -33.74 -66.25
N LYS A 5 -2.84 -34.84 -65.66
CA LYS A 5 -2.05 -35.94 -65.06
C LYS A 5 -1.11 -35.58 -63.86
N MET A 6 -1.54 -36.15 -62.73
CA MET A 6 -0.73 -36.46 -61.55
C MET A 6 0.49 -37.33 -61.85
N LYS A 7 1.58 -37.12 -61.17
CA LYS A 7 2.59 -38.15 -60.86
C LYS A 7 2.83 -38.23 -59.39
N LYS A 8 2.51 -39.37 -58.82
CA LYS A 8 2.92 -39.83 -57.48
C LYS A 8 4.45 -40.03 -57.53
N ILE A 9 5.19 -39.49 -56.55
CA ILE A 9 6.56 -39.89 -56.25
C ILE A 9 6.53 -40.45 -54.82
N ASN A 10 6.79 -41.74 -54.70
CA ASN A 10 7.11 -42.45 -53.48
C ASN A 10 8.46 -42.04 -52.99
N PHE A 11 8.60 -41.67 -51.69
CA PHE A 11 9.86 -41.66 -50.99
C PHE A 11 9.90 -42.81 -49.99
N PRO A 12 10.98 -43.59 -50.00
CA PRO A 12 11.13 -44.69 -49.07
C PRO A 12 11.56 -44.26 -47.70
N LEU A 13 11.11 -44.99 -46.72
CA LEU A 13 11.58 -45.05 -45.34
C LEU A 13 13.10 -45.06 -45.26
N LEU A 14 13.71 -44.04 -44.65
CA LEU A 14 14.98 -44.17 -43.97
C LEU A 14 14.75 -43.67 -42.54
N ALA A 15 14.32 -44.60 -41.75
CA ALA A 15 14.24 -44.45 -40.29
C ALA A 15 15.63 -44.82 -39.73
N VAL A 16 16.00 -44.04 -38.69
CA VAL A 16 16.70 -44.51 -37.48
C VAL A 16 18.22 -44.50 -37.50
N LEU A 17 18.65 -43.88 -36.45
CA LEU A 17 19.89 -43.90 -35.68
C LEU A 17 20.55 -42.51 -35.55
N PHE A 18 19.85 -41.59 -34.86
CA PHE A 18 20.53 -40.47 -34.18
C PHE A 18 19.70 -40.07 -32.93
N LEU A 19 19.52 -41.03 -32.02
CA LEU A 19 18.96 -40.78 -30.70
C LEU A 19 19.77 -41.62 -29.72
N MET A 20 20.86 -41.12 -29.25
CA MET A 20 21.53 -41.42 -27.98
C MET A 20 22.89 -40.74 -27.96
N ASN A 21 22.92 -39.42 -27.66
CA ASN A 21 24.04 -38.75 -27.01
C ASN A 21 23.81 -37.23 -26.82
N ASN A 22 22.67 -36.84 -26.24
CA ASN A 22 22.49 -35.48 -25.77
C ASN A 22 21.80 -35.39 -24.39
N GLY A 23 21.90 -36.43 -23.58
CA GLY A 23 21.26 -36.49 -22.26
C GLY A 23 22.13 -36.06 -21.06
N VAL A 24 23.40 -35.69 -21.25
CA VAL A 24 24.32 -35.48 -20.11
C VAL A 24 24.90 -34.06 -20.01
N LEU A 25 24.75 -33.21 -21.02
CA LEU A 25 25.34 -31.84 -20.99
C LEU A 25 24.36 -30.72 -20.67
N ALA A 26 23.06 -30.98 -20.47
CA ALA A 26 22.06 -29.95 -20.16
C ALA A 26 21.79 -29.76 -18.65
N GLN A 27 22.36 -30.56 -17.75
CA GLN A 27 22.12 -30.47 -16.29
C GLN A 27 22.95 -29.38 -15.57
N GLY A 28 23.93 -28.77 -16.19
CA GLY A 28 24.86 -27.83 -15.54
C GLY A 28 24.44 -26.36 -15.52
N ASN A 29 23.40 -25.93 -16.26
CA ASN A 29 23.11 -24.51 -16.47
C ASN A 29 21.82 -23.97 -15.83
N ASN A 30 21.11 -24.77 -15.05
CA ASN A 30 19.91 -24.28 -14.35
C ASN A 30 20.33 -23.42 -13.13
N PRO A 31 19.99 -22.10 -13.07
CA PRO A 31 20.36 -21.21 -11.98
C PRO A 31 19.89 -21.73 -10.61
N LEU A 32 18.71 -22.34 -10.54
CA LEU A 32 18.18 -22.93 -9.29
C LEU A 32 19.03 -24.10 -8.79
N GLN A 33 19.56 -24.92 -9.71
CA GLN A 33 20.42 -26.03 -9.35
C GLN A 33 21.79 -25.55 -8.83
N LYS A 34 22.35 -24.50 -9.45
CA LYS A 34 23.60 -23.86 -8.99
C LYS A 34 23.44 -23.31 -7.58
N MET A 35 22.34 -22.57 -7.33
CA MET A 35 21.99 -22.07 -5.99
C MET A 35 21.90 -23.20 -4.96
N LYS A 36 21.15 -24.26 -5.25
CA LYS A 36 20.99 -25.40 -4.34
C LYS A 36 22.34 -26.06 -4.01
N ILE A 37 23.20 -26.27 -4.99
CA ILE A 37 24.53 -26.87 -4.80
C ILE A 37 25.38 -25.96 -3.89
N PHE A 38 25.41 -24.65 -4.17
CA PHE A 38 26.16 -23.68 -3.40
C PHE A 38 25.69 -23.65 -1.93
N ILE A 39 24.39 -23.47 -1.70
CA ILE A 39 23.80 -23.37 -0.37
C ILE A 39 24.02 -24.67 0.42
N ASN A 40 23.85 -25.85 -0.19
CA ASN A 40 24.13 -27.12 0.44
C ASN A 40 25.61 -27.24 0.88
N GLY A 41 26.53 -26.78 0.04
CA GLY A 41 27.95 -26.73 0.33
C GLY A 41 28.29 -25.80 1.50
N LEU A 42 27.66 -24.63 1.57
CA LEU A 42 27.83 -23.66 2.64
C LEU A 42 27.26 -24.20 3.96
N MET A 43 26.03 -24.70 3.96
CA MET A 43 25.37 -25.22 5.17
C MET A 43 26.11 -26.40 5.82
N LYS A 44 26.81 -27.23 5.04
CA LYS A 44 27.69 -28.30 5.57
C LYS A 44 28.89 -27.77 6.36
N LYS A 45 29.32 -26.52 6.10
CA LYS A 45 30.45 -25.88 6.81
C LYS A 45 30.00 -25.09 8.03
N MET A 46 28.71 -24.80 8.15
CA MET A 46 28.11 -24.03 9.26
C MET A 46 27.96 -24.92 10.50
N ASN A 47 28.35 -24.39 11.64
CA ASN A 47 27.96 -24.94 12.93
C ASN A 47 26.54 -24.54 13.32
N LEU A 48 26.01 -25.03 14.43
CA LEU A 48 24.65 -24.76 14.89
C LEU A 48 24.45 -23.28 15.20
N GLU A 49 25.42 -22.64 15.86
CA GLU A 49 25.32 -21.22 16.26
C GLU A 49 25.27 -20.29 15.05
N GLU A 50 26.06 -20.57 14.02
CA GLU A 50 26.04 -19.82 12.77
C GLU A 50 24.74 -19.99 11.98
N LYS A 51 24.14 -21.18 12.02
CA LYS A 51 22.80 -21.40 11.42
C LYS A 51 21.72 -20.60 12.14
N ILE A 52 21.73 -20.64 13.48
CA ILE A 52 20.81 -19.84 14.31
C ILE A 52 21.09 -18.34 14.11
N GLY A 53 22.34 -17.95 13.98
CA GLY A 53 22.74 -16.56 13.72
C GLY A 53 22.14 -15.96 12.46
N GLN A 54 21.94 -16.77 11.40
CA GLN A 54 21.26 -16.28 10.20
C GLN A 54 19.79 -15.89 10.43
N LEU A 55 19.16 -16.44 11.47
CA LEU A 55 17.77 -16.19 11.83
C LEU A 55 17.58 -14.88 12.63
N ASN A 56 18.65 -14.16 12.94
CA ASN A 56 18.64 -12.96 13.77
C ASN A 56 18.75 -11.68 12.93
N LEU A 57 17.79 -10.76 13.14
CA LEU A 57 17.70 -9.46 12.46
C LEU A 57 17.69 -8.32 13.49
N PRO A 58 18.83 -7.87 13.99
CA PRO A 58 18.90 -6.73 14.91
C PRO A 58 18.74 -5.39 14.20
N SER A 59 18.30 -4.36 14.95
CA SER A 59 18.27 -2.96 14.50
C SER A 59 19.64 -2.31 14.66
N ALA A 60 20.07 -1.53 13.69
CA ALA A 60 21.32 -0.79 13.76
C ALA A 60 21.23 0.53 14.59
N GLY A 61 20.01 1.06 14.78
CA GLY A 61 19.75 2.22 15.64
C GLY A 61 19.93 3.60 15.00
N ASP A 62 20.23 3.70 13.70
CA ASP A 62 20.28 5.00 13.00
C ASP A 62 18.88 5.62 12.86
N ILE A 63 17.89 4.79 12.65
CA ILE A 63 16.46 5.17 12.57
C ILE A 63 15.71 4.34 13.63
N THR A 64 14.88 5.00 14.42
CA THR A 64 14.08 4.36 15.46
C THR A 64 12.67 4.09 14.92
N THR A 65 12.31 2.82 14.82
CA THR A 65 10.96 2.36 14.41
C THR A 65 10.29 1.51 15.50
N GLY A 66 10.89 1.41 16.68
CA GLY A 66 10.35 0.67 17.81
C GLY A 66 11.17 0.94 19.10
N GLN A 67 10.75 0.35 20.22
CA GLN A 67 11.32 0.64 21.55
C GLN A 67 12.50 -0.26 21.94
N ALA A 68 12.55 -1.48 21.43
CA ALA A 68 13.62 -2.41 21.74
C ALA A 68 14.94 -2.02 21.05
N LYS A 69 16.06 -2.26 21.72
CA LYS A 69 17.41 -1.89 21.23
C LYS A 69 18.27 -3.13 21.14
N SER A 70 19.01 -3.25 20.07
CA SER A 70 20.04 -4.26 19.88
C SER A 70 21.39 -3.78 20.45
N SER A 71 22.20 -4.72 20.95
CA SER A 71 23.50 -4.43 21.54
C SER A 71 24.59 -5.33 20.97
N ASN A 72 25.87 -4.88 21.08
CA ASN A 72 27.06 -5.65 20.68
C ASN A 72 27.01 -6.17 19.23
N ILE A 73 26.41 -5.40 18.31
CA ILE A 73 26.15 -5.81 16.92
C ILE A 73 27.43 -6.22 16.22
N ALA A 74 28.50 -5.41 16.29
CA ALA A 74 29.76 -5.71 15.61
C ALA A 74 30.37 -7.04 16.08
N GLN A 75 30.30 -7.36 17.38
CA GLN A 75 30.78 -8.63 17.91
C GLN A 75 29.91 -9.79 17.44
N LYS A 76 28.57 -9.65 17.46
CA LYS A 76 27.65 -10.67 16.94
C LYS A 76 27.89 -10.95 15.45
N ILE A 77 28.23 -9.94 14.65
CA ILE A 77 28.57 -10.12 13.22
C ILE A 77 29.85 -10.96 13.06
N ARG A 78 30.93 -10.64 13.81
CA ARG A 78 32.19 -11.42 13.80
C ARG A 78 31.97 -12.89 14.17
N GLU A 79 31.06 -13.12 15.09
CA GLU A 79 30.69 -14.48 15.55
C GLU A 79 29.71 -15.21 14.61
N GLY A 80 29.26 -14.57 13.51
CA GLY A 80 28.30 -15.15 12.58
C GLY A 80 26.87 -15.23 13.12
N LYS A 81 26.53 -14.42 14.13
CA LYS A 81 25.24 -14.41 14.85
C LYS A 81 24.23 -13.38 14.31
N VAL A 82 24.40 -12.91 13.07
CA VAL A 82 23.54 -11.92 12.41
C VAL A 82 23.26 -12.32 10.98
N GLY A 83 21.99 -12.42 10.60
CA GLY A 83 21.55 -12.71 9.23
C GLY A 83 21.39 -11.45 8.38
N GLY A 84 20.95 -10.38 8.97
CA GLY A 84 20.77 -9.08 8.34
C GLY A 84 20.71 -7.98 9.38
N LEU A 85 20.69 -6.73 8.94
CA LEU A 85 20.45 -5.54 9.76
C LEU A 85 19.39 -4.67 9.11
N PHE A 86 18.69 -3.88 9.89
CA PHE A 86 17.78 -2.90 9.34
C PHE A 86 17.96 -1.53 9.97
N ASN A 87 17.42 -0.50 9.30
CA ASN A 87 17.50 0.91 9.71
C ASN A 87 18.93 1.45 9.80
N VAL A 88 19.80 1.01 8.89
CA VAL A 88 21.11 1.64 8.62
C VAL A 88 20.92 2.65 7.50
N LYS A 89 21.25 3.91 7.74
CA LYS A 89 21.27 4.95 6.69
C LYS A 89 22.71 5.35 6.38
N SER A 90 23.08 5.34 5.12
CA SER A 90 24.39 5.66 4.54
C SER A 90 25.13 4.44 3.98
N VAL A 91 25.40 4.50 2.69
CA VAL A 91 26.18 3.49 1.97
C VAL A 91 27.57 3.26 2.57
N ALA A 92 28.19 4.29 3.12
CA ALA A 92 29.51 4.16 3.76
C ALA A 92 29.45 3.31 5.04
N LYS A 93 28.42 3.52 5.89
CA LYS A 93 28.20 2.68 7.09
C LYS A 93 27.85 1.24 6.70
N ILE A 94 26.96 1.04 5.71
CA ILE A 94 26.58 -0.29 5.22
C ILE A 94 27.81 -1.02 4.71
N LYS A 95 28.69 -0.35 3.95
CA LYS A 95 29.92 -0.92 3.43
C LYS A 95 30.88 -1.37 4.54
N GLU A 96 31.04 -0.58 5.59
CA GLU A 96 31.89 -0.91 6.73
C GLU A 96 31.31 -2.09 7.54
N ILE A 97 30.00 -2.11 7.77
CA ILE A 97 29.33 -3.23 8.45
C ILE A 97 29.45 -4.50 7.62
N GLN A 98 29.26 -4.41 6.31
CA GLN A 98 29.43 -5.55 5.41
C GLN A 98 30.87 -6.06 5.41
N ARG A 99 31.86 -5.15 5.48
CA ARG A 99 33.28 -5.53 5.61
C ARG A 99 33.55 -6.42 6.82
N VAL A 100 32.99 -6.04 7.98
CA VAL A 100 33.11 -6.88 9.19
C VAL A 100 32.54 -8.28 8.95
N ALA A 101 31.39 -8.38 8.29
CA ALA A 101 30.76 -9.67 8.00
C ALA A 101 31.60 -10.54 7.05
N VAL A 102 32.14 -9.96 5.96
CA VAL A 102 32.81 -10.77 4.91
C VAL A 102 34.32 -10.89 5.06
N GLU A 103 34.94 -10.09 5.93
CA GLU A 103 36.40 -10.16 6.16
C GLU A 103 36.74 -10.72 7.54
N GLU A 104 35.98 -10.39 8.58
CA GLU A 104 36.29 -10.72 9.96
C GLU A 104 35.53 -11.94 10.51
N SER A 105 34.40 -12.37 9.88
CA SER A 105 33.70 -13.58 10.31
C SER A 105 34.29 -14.86 9.68
N ARG A 106 34.08 -16.01 10.33
CA ARG A 106 34.67 -17.29 9.92
C ARG A 106 34.21 -17.77 8.52
N LEU A 107 32.92 -17.64 8.21
CA LEU A 107 32.33 -18.12 6.95
C LEU A 107 32.13 -17.04 5.91
N LYS A 108 32.38 -15.79 6.25
CA LYS A 108 32.30 -14.64 5.34
C LYS A 108 30.94 -14.51 4.66
N ILE A 109 29.86 -14.84 5.40
CA ILE A 109 28.49 -14.75 4.91
C ILE A 109 28.05 -13.27 4.90
N PRO A 110 27.66 -12.69 3.74
CA PRO A 110 27.23 -11.31 3.65
C PRO A 110 25.91 -11.08 4.39
N LEU A 111 25.67 -9.84 4.83
CA LEU A 111 24.43 -9.42 5.48
C LEU A 111 23.43 -8.88 4.45
N MET A 112 22.15 -9.00 4.75
CA MET A 112 21.08 -8.23 4.13
C MET A 112 20.88 -6.93 4.90
N PHE A 113 20.48 -5.85 4.19
CA PHE A 113 20.18 -4.55 4.80
C PHE A 113 18.75 -4.15 4.46
N GLY A 114 17.89 -4.13 5.49
CA GLY A 114 16.47 -3.84 5.38
C GLY A 114 16.12 -2.42 5.80
N MET A 115 15.01 -1.89 5.25
CA MET A 115 14.40 -0.63 5.69
C MET A 115 12.94 -0.56 5.26
N ASP A 116 12.12 0.21 6.00
CA ASP A 116 10.77 0.56 5.59
C ASP A 116 10.81 1.61 4.48
N VAL A 117 10.82 1.15 3.23
CA VAL A 117 10.74 1.98 2.02
C VAL A 117 9.34 1.82 1.45
N ILE A 118 8.32 2.31 2.18
CA ILE A 118 6.92 1.98 1.93
C ILE A 118 6.35 2.77 0.75
N HIS A 119 6.64 4.07 0.68
CA HIS A 119 6.18 4.94 -0.41
C HIS A 119 7.25 5.95 -0.85
N GLY A 120 8.49 5.52 -0.87
CA GLY A 120 9.65 6.31 -1.27
C GLY A 120 10.83 6.16 -0.33
N TYR A 121 11.97 6.70 -0.72
CA TYR A 121 13.18 6.78 0.09
C TYR A 121 13.43 8.25 0.48
N GLU A 122 14.32 8.98 -0.20
CA GLU A 122 14.43 10.45 -0.03
C GLU A 122 13.39 11.20 -0.89
N THR A 123 13.11 10.70 -2.10
CA THR A 123 11.94 11.13 -2.86
C THR A 123 10.73 10.36 -2.34
N VAL A 124 9.85 11.07 -1.63
CA VAL A 124 8.64 10.50 -1.05
C VAL A 124 7.46 10.74 -1.97
N PHE A 125 6.77 9.64 -2.31
CA PHE A 125 5.51 9.62 -3.06
C PHE A 125 4.32 9.78 -2.09
N PRO A 126 3.09 9.93 -2.60
CA PRO A 126 1.90 9.88 -1.74
C PRO A 126 1.88 8.63 -0.86
N ILE A 127 1.29 8.75 0.32
CA ILE A 127 1.02 7.56 1.15
C ILE A 127 0.29 6.49 0.33
N PRO A 128 0.45 5.19 0.61
CA PRO A 128 -0.11 4.12 -0.22
C PRO A 128 -1.62 4.24 -0.47
N LEU A 129 -2.40 4.71 0.51
CA LEU A 129 -3.83 4.98 0.33
C LEU A 129 -4.06 6.10 -0.72
N GLY A 130 -3.27 7.17 -0.71
CA GLY A 130 -3.30 8.20 -1.74
C GLY A 130 -2.82 7.67 -3.09
N LEU A 131 -1.71 6.94 -3.11
CA LEU A 131 -1.14 6.34 -4.32
C LEU A 131 -2.14 5.40 -5.01
N SER A 132 -2.92 4.61 -4.25
CA SER A 132 -3.96 3.74 -4.77
C SER A 132 -5.06 4.52 -5.51
N CYS A 133 -5.37 5.75 -5.07
CA CYS A 133 -6.36 6.62 -5.70
C CYS A 133 -5.97 7.09 -7.10
N THR A 134 -4.73 6.88 -7.54
CA THR A 134 -4.34 7.11 -8.93
C THR A 134 -5.01 6.13 -9.90
N TRP A 135 -5.37 4.93 -9.48
CA TRP A 135 -5.83 3.83 -10.34
C TRP A 135 -4.92 3.59 -11.55
N ASP A 136 -3.65 3.89 -11.39
CA ASP A 136 -2.62 3.78 -12.44
C ASP A 136 -1.51 2.83 -11.98
N LEU A 137 -1.62 1.57 -12.40
CA LEU A 137 -0.67 0.52 -12.00
C LEU A 137 0.75 0.80 -12.51
N GLN A 138 0.91 1.53 -13.62
CA GLN A 138 2.22 1.89 -14.14
C GLN A 138 2.88 2.97 -13.28
N ALA A 139 2.10 3.98 -12.84
CA ALA A 139 2.57 4.99 -11.91
C ALA A 139 2.96 4.38 -10.55
N ILE A 140 2.19 3.41 -10.05
CA ILE A 140 2.47 2.68 -8.81
C ILE A 140 3.75 1.82 -8.95
N GLU A 141 3.91 1.07 -10.04
CA GLU A 141 5.13 0.31 -10.33
C GLU A 141 6.35 1.24 -10.41
N LEU A 142 6.21 2.40 -11.08
CA LEU A 142 7.28 3.40 -11.23
C LEU A 142 7.67 4.01 -9.89
N SER A 143 6.73 4.33 -9.00
CA SER A 143 7.03 4.85 -7.67
C SER A 143 7.86 3.85 -6.85
N ALA A 144 7.48 2.56 -6.86
CA ALA A 144 8.24 1.49 -6.23
C ALA A 144 9.63 1.29 -6.88
N ARG A 145 9.73 1.45 -8.21
CA ARG A 145 11.00 1.36 -8.93
C ARG A 145 11.96 2.48 -8.51
N ILE A 146 11.49 3.74 -8.44
CA ILE A 146 12.29 4.89 -8.00
C ILE A 146 12.72 4.70 -6.54
N ALA A 147 11.79 4.29 -5.68
CA ALA A 147 12.10 3.98 -4.28
C ALA A 147 13.22 2.93 -4.15
N ALA A 148 13.18 1.88 -4.97
CA ALA A 148 14.22 0.85 -5.01
C ALA A 148 15.57 1.37 -5.54
N ILE A 149 15.56 2.23 -6.56
CA ILE A 149 16.78 2.86 -7.09
C ILE A 149 17.47 3.68 -5.99
N GLU A 150 16.72 4.56 -5.32
CA GLU A 150 17.28 5.42 -4.27
C GLU A 150 17.76 4.62 -3.05
N ALA A 151 16.91 3.71 -2.54
CA ALA A 151 17.28 2.87 -1.40
C ALA A 151 18.52 2.00 -1.69
N SER A 152 18.58 1.40 -2.86
CA SER A 152 19.74 0.58 -3.27
C SER A 152 21.00 1.41 -3.53
N ALA A 153 20.86 2.68 -3.93
CA ALA A 153 21.99 3.59 -4.07
C ALA A 153 22.62 3.93 -2.71
N ASP A 154 21.84 3.90 -1.65
CA ASP A 154 22.32 4.05 -0.26
C ASP A 154 22.70 2.71 0.42
N GLY A 155 22.66 1.60 -0.33
CA GLY A 155 23.13 0.28 0.13
C GLY A 155 22.03 -0.66 0.63
N ILE A 156 20.78 -0.22 0.71
CA ILE A 156 19.64 -1.07 1.11
C ILE A 156 19.34 -2.09 0.01
N ASN A 157 19.10 -3.34 0.38
CA ASN A 157 18.81 -4.42 -0.57
C ASN A 157 17.53 -5.20 -0.25
N TRP A 158 16.80 -4.77 0.79
CA TRP A 158 15.54 -5.37 1.24
C TRP A 158 14.61 -4.29 1.79
N THR A 159 13.34 -4.28 1.37
CA THR A 159 12.32 -3.36 1.91
C THR A 159 11.20 -4.10 2.60
N PHE A 160 10.61 -3.50 3.64
CA PHE A 160 9.42 -4.01 4.32
C PHE A 160 8.14 -3.45 3.67
N SER A 161 8.01 -3.69 2.36
CA SER A 161 6.92 -3.22 1.49
C SER A 161 6.72 -4.23 0.35
N PRO A 162 5.48 -4.39 -0.21
CA PRO A 162 4.27 -3.61 0.04
C PRO A 162 3.49 -4.05 1.29
N MET A 163 2.80 -3.09 1.92
CA MET A 163 1.73 -3.35 2.86
C MET A 163 0.43 -3.54 2.08
N VAL A 164 -0.26 -4.66 2.29
CA VAL A 164 -1.41 -5.07 1.47
C VAL A 164 -2.64 -5.45 2.29
N ASP A 165 -2.67 -5.05 3.56
CA ASP A 165 -3.80 -5.28 4.44
C ASP A 165 -5.05 -4.58 3.92
N ILE A 166 -6.12 -5.35 3.68
CA ILE A 166 -7.44 -4.78 3.39
C ILE A 166 -8.00 -4.16 4.66
N ALA A 167 -8.36 -2.87 4.61
CA ALA A 167 -8.88 -2.11 5.73
C ALA A 167 -10.27 -1.54 5.40
N ARG A 168 -11.24 -1.80 6.28
CA ARG A 168 -12.64 -1.34 6.17
C ARG A 168 -13.07 -0.51 7.37
N ASP A 169 -12.20 -0.36 8.35
CA ASP A 169 -12.41 0.49 9.51
C ASP A 169 -11.41 1.64 9.51
N PRO A 170 -11.84 2.87 9.15
CA PRO A 170 -10.95 4.02 9.08
C PRO A 170 -10.47 4.50 10.45
N ARG A 171 -10.94 3.93 11.56
CA ARG A 171 -10.38 4.20 12.89
C ARG A 171 -8.99 3.60 13.03
N TRP A 172 -8.66 2.55 12.29
CA TRP A 172 -7.33 1.96 12.23
C TRP A 172 -6.36 2.88 11.49
N GLY A 173 -5.29 3.31 12.18
CA GLY A 173 -4.35 4.29 11.64
C GLY A 173 -3.56 3.78 10.42
N ARG A 174 -3.25 2.48 10.40
CA ARG A 174 -2.46 1.86 9.34
C ARG A 174 -3.20 1.69 8.01
N ILE A 175 -4.50 2.04 7.92
CA ILE A 175 -5.19 2.17 6.63
C ILE A 175 -4.42 3.08 5.65
N ALA A 176 -3.68 4.06 6.18
CA ALA A 176 -2.81 4.95 5.40
C ALA A 176 -1.73 4.22 4.58
N GLU A 177 -1.30 3.04 5.05
CA GLU A 177 -0.21 2.27 4.47
C GLU A 177 -0.65 1.28 3.38
N GLY A 178 -1.96 1.06 3.24
CA GLY A 178 -2.55 0.08 2.32
C GLY A 178 -3.25 0.69 1.12
N SER A 179 -3.96 -0.16 0.36
CA SER A 179 -4.67 0.21 -0.87
C SER A 179 -6.18 0.38 -0.68
N GLY A 180 -6.65 0.48 0.57
CA GLY A 180 -8.06 0.66 0.89
C GLY A 180 -8.84 -0.65 1.10
N GLU A 181 -10.11 -0.69 0.66
CA GLU A 181 -11.09 -1.70 1.07
C GLU A 181 -11.26 -2.86 0.09
N ASP A 182 -10.76 -2.74 -1.16
CA ASP A 182 -11.09 -3.66 -2.25
C ASP A 182 -10.01 -4.72 -2.50
N PRO A 183 -10.35 -6.03 -2.43
CA PRO A 183 -9.38 -7.12 -2.62
C PRO A 183 -8.81 -7.20 -4.03
N TYR A 184 -9.60 -6.89 -5.06
CA TYR A 184 -9.14 -6.97 -6.46
C TYR A 184 -8.14 -5.86 -6.77
N LEU A 185 -8.48 -4.60 -6.44
CA LEU A 185 -7.58 -3.46 -6.62
C LEU A 185 -6.30 -3.64 -5.80
N GLY A 186 -6.42 -4.03 -4.53
CA GLY A 186 -5.27 -4.34 -3.66
C GLY A 186 -4.36 -5.42 -4.23
N ALA A 187 -4.94 -6.47 -4.85
CA ALA A 187 -4.18 -7.52 -5.52
C ALA A 187 -3.40 -7.02 -6.76
N GLN A 188 -3.99 -6.13 -7.56
CA GLN A 188 -3.28 -5.54 -8.72
C GLN A 188 -2.15 -4.61 -8.27
N ILE A 189 -2.40 -3.79 -7.24
CA ILE A 189 -1.39 -2.89 -6.66
C ILE A 189 -0.24 -3.68 -6.05
N ALA A 190 -0.52 -4.75 -5.30
CA ALA A 190 0.50 -5.62 -4.72
C ALA A 190 1.46 -6.18 -5.78
N LYS A 191 0.93 -6.65 -6.92
CA LYS A 191 1.74 -7.11 -8.06
C LYS A 191 2.62 -6.01 -8.64
N ALA A 192 2.05 -4.82 -8.86
CA ALA A 192 2.77 -3.67 -9.41
C ALA A 192 3.94 -3.25 -8.50
N MET A 193 3.70 -3.16 -7.19
CA MET A 193 4.73 -2.78 -6.23
C MET A 193 5.85 -3.83 -6.12
N VAL A 194 5.52 -5.13 -6.02
CA VAL A 194 6.52 -6.22 -6.00
C VAL A 194 7.41 -6.14 -7.24
N LYS A 195 6.79 -5.97 -8.42
CA LYS A 195 7.52 -5.84 -9.69
C LYS A 195 8.42 -4.59 -9.71
N GLY A 196 7.91 -3.45 -9.23
CA GLY A 196 8.66 -2.21 -9.14
C GLY A 196 9.91 -2.33 -8.26
N TYR A 197 9.78 -2.91 -7.06
CA TYR A 197 10.92 -3.10 -6.15
C TYR A 197 11.92 -4.14 -6.66
N GLN A 198 11.46 -5.31 -7.08
CA GLN A 198 12.32 -6.46 -7.32
C GLN A 198 12.91 -6.51 -8.73
N GLY A 199 12.17 -6.04 -9.75
CA GLY A 199 12.58 -6.26 -11.12
C GLY A 199 12.96 -7.72 -11.37
N ASP A 200 14.12 -7.96 -11.98
CA ASP A 200 14.68 -9.29 -12.25
C ASP A 200 15.94 -9.62 -11.42
N PHE A 201 16.34 -8.76 -10.49
CA PHE A 201 17.58 -8.83 -9.70
C PHE A 201 18.89 -8.85 -10.50
N SER A 202 18.86 -8.61 -11.81
CA SER A 202 20.07 -8.61 -12.65
C SER A 202 21.04 -7.47 -12.32
N GLY A 203 20.50 -6.31 -11.91
CA GLY A 203 21.27 -5.11 -11.56
C GLY A 203 21.46 -4.93 -10.05
N ASN A 204 22.01 -3.78 -9.68
CA ASN A 204 22.21 -3.35 -8.30
C ASN A 204 21.22 -2.25 -7.85
N SER A 205 20.16 -2.01 -8.62
CA SER A 205 19.09 -1.06 -8.32
C SER A 205 17.77 -1.73 -7.91
N ASN A 206 17.75 -3.05 -7.83
CA ASN A 206 16.61 -3.87 -7.43
C ASN A 206 16.76 -4.27 -5.96
N ILE A 207 15.69 -4.19 -5.17
CA ILE A 207 15.69 -4.60 -3.77
C ILE A 207 14.62 -5.67 -3.53
N MET A 208 14.83 -6.56 -2.59
CA MET A 208 13.87 -7.60 -2.26
C MET A 208 12.65 -7.00 -1.55
N ALA A 209 11.45 -7.32 -1.99
CA ALA A 209 10.20 -6.90 -1.39
C ALA A 209 9.79 -7.81 -0.23
N CYS A 210 9.04 -7.27 0.70
CA CYS A 210 8.43 -7.99 1.81
C CYS A 210 6.95 -7.64 1.92
N VAL A 211 6.08 -8.56 1.53
CA VAL A 211 4.64 -8.32 1.68
C VAL A 211 4.24 -8.41 3.15
N LYS A 212 3.45 -7.45 3.62
CA LYS A 212 3.05 -7.34 5.03
C LYS A 212 1.61 -6.82 5.18
N HIS A 213 0.95 -7.09 6.32
CA HIS A 213 1.37 -7.96 7.43
C HIS A 213 0.53 -9.24 7.37
N PHE A 214 1.16 -10.40 7.22
CA PHE A 214 0.45 -11.67 7.01
C PHE A 214 0.03 -12.30 8.35
N ALA A 215 -1.30 -12.28 8.73
CA ALA A 215 -2.38 -11.81 7.85
C ALA A 215 -3.53 -11.18 8.65
N LEU A 216 -4.42 -10.54 7.90
CA LEU A 216 -5.72 -10.02 8.36
C LEU A 216 -5.64 -8.79 9.25
N TYR A 217 -4.51 -8.14 9.40
CA TYR A 217 -4.26 -7.08 10.36
C TYR A 217 -5.18 -5.87 10.18
N GLY A 218 -5.60 -5.56 8.94
CA GLY A 218 -6.55 -4.48 8.65
C GLY A 218 -8.00 -4.72 9.12
N ALA A 219 -8.27 -5.89 9.74
CA ALA A 219 -9.56 -6.23 10.32
C ALA A 219 -9.56 -6.19 11.86
N ALA A 220 -8.57 -5.50 12.47
CA ALA A 220 -8.47 -5.38 13.93
C ALA A 220 -9.77 -4.83 14.54
N GLU A 221 -10.27 -5.46 15.61
CA GLU A 221 -11.51 -5.09 16.27
C GLU A 221 -11.48 -3.64 16.74
N ALA A 222 -12.58 -2.91 16.49
CA ALA A 222 -12.77 -1.48 16.77
C ALA A 222 -11.75 -0.56 16.06
N GLY A 223 -11.07 -1.03 15.01
CA GLY A 223 -10.00 -0.28 14.34
C GLY A 223 -8.83 0.05 15.27
N ARG A 224 -8.68 -0.67 16.37
CA ARG A 224 -7.59 -0.46 17.33
C ARG A 224 -6.38 -1.27 16.94
N ASP A 225 -5.26 -0.60 16.76
CA ASP A 225 -4.00 -1.23 16.37
C ASP A 225 -3.57 -2.30 17.38
N TYR A 226 -2.88 -3.36 16.91
CA TYR A 226 -2.44 -4.52 17.69
C TYR A 226 -3.56 -5.35 18.32
N ASN A 227 -4.81 -5.14 17.89
CA ASN A 227 -5.97 -5.82 18.48
C ASN A 227 -6.31 -7.10 17.73
N THR A 228 -7.15 -7.91 18.36
CA THR A 228 -7.69 -9.19 17.87
C THR A 228 -8.33 -9.06 16.49
N THR A 229 -8.15 -10.07 15.65
CA THR A 229 -8.91 -10.26 14.43
C THR A 229 -9.62 -11.60 14.44
N ASP A 230 -10.93 -11.61 14.12
CA ASP A 230 -11.72 -12.83 14.02
C ASP A 230 -12.64 -12.78 12.80
N MET A 231 -12.59 -13.82 11.99
CA MET A 231 -13.47 -13.97 10.84
C MET A 231 -13.48 -15.41 10.32
N SER A 232 -14.55 -15.76 9.59
CA SER A 232 -14.63 -17.05 8.94
C SER A 232 -13.54 -17.22 7.87
N ARG A 233 -13.12 -18.46 7.63
CA ARG A 233 -12.17 -18.80 6.56
C ARG A 233 -12.68 -18.39 5.17
N VAL A 234 -13.97 -18.51 4.93
CA VAL A 234 -14.60 -18.05 3.68
C VAL A 234 -14.35 -16.56 3.46
N LYS A 235 -14.47 -15.76 4.52
CA LYS A 235 -14.18 -14.32 4.47
C LYS A 235 -12.68 -14.04 4.26
N MET A 236 -11.79 -14.80 4.94
CA MET A 236 -10.35 -14.70 4.73
C MET A 236 -9.98 -14.87 3.25
N PHE A 237 -10.45 -15.96 2.63
CA PHE A 237 -10.08 -16.31 1.26
C PHE A 237 -10.69 -15.41 0.19
N ASN A 238 -11.93 -14.94 0.38
CA ASN A 238 -12.58 -14.07 -0.60
C ASN A 238 -12.22 -12.58 -0.45
N GLU A 239 -11.92 -12.11 0.78
CA GLU A 239 -11.93 -10.68 1.05
C GLU A 239 -10.57 -10.14 1.55
N TYR A 240 -9.75 -10.93 2.24
CA TYR A 240 -8.51 -10.45 2.87
C TYR A 240 -7.23 -11.08 2.29
N PHE A 241 -7.26 -12.33 1.86
CA PHE A 241 -6.10 -13.01 1.30
C PHE A 241 -5.71 -12.63 -0.13
N PRO A 242 -6.62 -12.15 -1.02
CA PRO A 242 -6.26 -11.94 -2.41
C PRO A 242 -5.03 -11.05 -2.65
N PRO A 243 -4.80 -9.93 -1.94
CA PRO A 243 -3.58 -9.12 -2.15
C PRO A 243 -2.28 -9.85 -1.77
N TYR A 244 -2.28 -10.62 -0.66
CA TYR A 244 -1.12 -11.43 -0.27
C TYR A 244 -0.82 -12.52 -1.28
N LYS A 245 -1.88 -13.24 -1.73
CA LYS A 245 -1.75 -14.28 -2.76
C LYS A 245 -1.18 -13.69 -4.05
N ALA A 246 -1.65 -12.52 -4.43
CA ALA A 246 -1.17 -11.80 -5.61
C ALA A 246 0.31 -11.40 -5.50
N ALA A 247 0.77 -10.97 -4.33
CA ALA A 247 2.19 -10.70 -4.08
C ALA A 247 3.04 -11.97 -4.16
N VAL A 248 2.55 -13.10 -3.60
CA VAL A 248 3.20 -14.41 -3.71
C VAL A 248 3.30 -14.85 -5.17
N ASP A 249 2.23 -14.70 -5.95
CA ASP A 249 2.20 -15.03 -7.39
C ASP A 249 3.12 -14.13 -8.22
N ALA A 250 3.33 -12.88 -7.78
CA ALA A 250 4.29 -11.96 -8.38
C ALA A 250 5.75 -12.27 -7.99
N GLY A 251 5.98 -13.29 -7.15
CA GLY A 251 7.31 -13.74 -6.77
C GLY A 251 7.95 -12.91 -5.65
N VAL A 252 7.16 -12.37 -4.72
CA VAL A 252 7.70 -11.65 -3.57
C VAL A 252 8.72 -12.50 -2.81
N GLY A 253 9.88 -11.91 -2.46
CA GLY A 253 10.98 -12.63 -1.83
C GLY A 253 10.77 -12.94 -0.35
N THR A 254 10.00 -12.11 0.35
CA THR A 254 9.79 -12.24 1.79
C THR A 254 8.37 -11.89 2.22
N VAL A 255 7.96 -12.40 3.37
CA VAL A 255 6.67 -12.14 4.01
C VAL A 255 6.92 -11.76 5.46
N MET A 256 6.25 -10.74 5.96
CA MET A 256 6.28 -10.36 7.37
C MET A 256 5.00 -10.83 8.06
N ALA A 257 5.14 -11.55 9.18
CA ALA A 257 4.02 -11.98 10.01
C ALA A 257 3.41 -10.78 10.74
N SER A 258 2.09 -10.76 10.88
CA SER A 258 1.38 -9.69 11.58
C SER A 258 1.43 -9.84 13.10
N PHE A 259 1.10 -8.76 13.82
CA PHE A 259 1.05 -8.74 15.29
C PHE A 259 -0.18 -9.45 15.87
N ASN A 260 -1.33 -9.34 15.21
CA ASN A 260 -2.61 -9.82 15.70
C ASN A 260 -2.70 -11.34 15.77
N GLU A 261 -3.58 -11.82 16.62
CA GLU A 261 -4.00 -13.20 16.60
C GLU A 261 -5.13 -13.44 15.58
N VAL A 262 -5.22 -14.68 15.10
CA VAL A 262 -6.27 -15.20 14.22
C VAL A 262 -6.71 -16.56 14.78
N ASP A 263 -8.00 -16.76 14.96
CA ASP A 263 -8.54 -17.95 15.65
C ASP A 263 -7.93 -18.12 17.07
N GLY A 264 -7.61 -17.01 17.76
CA GLY A 264 -7.00 -16.99 19.09
C GLY A 264 -5.52 -17.38 19.12
N ILE A 265 -4.83 -17.46 17.96
CA ILE A 265 -3.41 -17.80 17.86
C ILE A 265 -2.67 -16.62 17.22
N PRO A 266 -1.68 -16.00 17.88
CA PRO A 266 -0.84 -14.97 17.26
C PRO A 266 -0.31 -15.42 15.91
N ALA A 267 -0.35 -14.54 14.91
CA ALA A 267 0.04 -14.91 13.53
C ALA A 267 1.44 -15.53 13.48
N THR A 268 2.37 -15.02 14.28
CA THR A 268 3.75 -15.56 14.43
C THR A 268 3.79 -17.02 14.89
N ALA A 269 2.79 -17.50 15.66
CA ALA A 269 2.65 -18.90 16.08
C ALA A 269 1.64 -19.69 15.22
N ASN A 270 0.99 -19.07 14.27
CA ASN A 270 -0.13 -19.67 13.56
C ASN A 270 0.34 -20.54 12.39
N LYS A 271 0.47 -21.85 12.66
CA LYS A 271 0.90 -22.84 11.65
C LYS A 271 -0.06 -22.90 10.44
N TYR A 272 -1.36 -22.68 10.64
CA TYR A 272 -2.31 -22.68 9.53
C TYR A 272 -1.96 -21.57 8.54
N LEU A 273 -1.71 -20.34 9.01
CA LEU A 273 -1.31 -19.23 8.16
C LEU A 273 0.06 -19.48 7.53
N MET A 274 1.10 -19.66 8.34
CA MET A 274 2.50 -19.65 7.88
C MET A 274 2.89 -20.89 7.10
N THR A 275 2.37 -22.05 7.47
CA THR A 275 2.74 -23.33 6.82
C THR A 275 1.67 -23.81 5.85
N ASP A 276 0.42 -23.94 6.32
CA ASP A 276 -0.59 -24.65 5.53
C ASP A 276 -1.12 -23.76 4.38
N VAL A 277 -1.39 -22.47 4.62
CA VAL A 277 -1.81 -21.52 3.58
C VAL A 277 -0.62 -21.03 2.78
N LEU A 278 0.33 -20.33 3.43
CA LEU A 278 1.39 -19.61 2.72
C LEU A 278 2.32 -20.57 1.95
N ARG A 279 2.86 -21.61 2.61
CA ARG A 279 3.85 -22.48 1.99
C ARG A 279 3.26 -23.64 1.20
N LYS A 280 2.26 -24.36 1.77
CA LYS A 280 1.70 -25.54 1.10
C LYS A 280 0.69 -25.18 0.04
N LEU A 281 -0.31 -24.35 0.37
CA LEU A 281 -1.39 -24.03 -0.57
C LEU A 281 -0.90 -23.06 -1.64
N TRP A 282 -0.21 -21.98 -1.27
CA TRP A 282 0.24 -20.95 -2.22
C TRP A 282 1.64 -21.18 -2.78
N GLY A 283 2.40 -22.10 -2.20
CA GLY A 283 3.71 -22.51 -2.71
C GLY A 283 4.83 -21.48 -2.50
N PHE A 284 4.69 -20.56 -1.54
CA PHE A 284 5.70 -19.56 -1.21
C PHE A 284 7.06 -20.19 -0.91
N LYS A 285 8.14 -19.64 -1.50
CA LYS A 285 9.50 -20.21 -1.43
C LYS A 285 10.49 -19.32 -0.69
N GLY A 286 10.17 -18.05 -0.45
CA GLY A 286 11.03 -17.14 0.28
C GLY A 286 11.04 -17.36 1.79
N PHE A 287 11.56 -16.43 2.55
CA PHE A 287 11.56 -16.52 4.00
C PHE A 287 10.47 -15.65 4.66
N VAL A 288 10.06 -16.05 5.86
CA VAL A 288 9.11 -15.32 6.71
C VAL A 288 9.87 -14.66 7.85
N VAL A 289 9.76 -13.35 7.98
CA VAL A 289 10.27 -12.58 9.11
C VAL A 289 9.12 -12.22 10.05
N THR A 290 9.38 -12.12 11.36
CA THR A 290 8.41 -11.51 12.28
C THR A 290 8.29 -10.02 12.03
N ASP A 291 7.23 -9.40 12.51
CA ASP A 291 7.24 -7.97 12.78
C ASP A 291 8.12 -7.69 14.02
N TYR A 292 8.28 -6.40 14.36
CA TYR A 292 9.15 -5.90 15.41
C TYR A 292 8.82 -6.57 16.77
N THR A 293 9.76 -7.31 17.35
CA THR A 293 9.58 -8.10 18.60
C THR A 293 8.44 -9.12 18.59
N GLY A 294 7.93 -9.53 17.42
CA GLY A 294 6.72 -10.37 17.33
C GLY A 294 6.81 -11.75 17.99
N ILE A 295 8.02 -12.29 18.25
CA ILE A 295 8.18 -13.48 19.08
C ILE A 295 7.96 -13.14 20.56
N ASN A 296 8.54 -12.06 21.05
CA ASN A 296 8.47 -11.67 22.45
C ASN A 296 7.05 -11.29 22.87
N GLU A 297 6.28 -10.67 21.97
CA GLU A 297 4.89 -10.28 22.24
C GLU A 297 3.97 -11.47 22.51
N MET A 298 4.31 -12.65 21.97
CA MET A 298 3.57 -13.88 22.30
C MET A 298 3.62 -14.25 23.81
N ILE A 299 4.56 -13.68 24.57
CA ILE A 299 4.60 -13.85 26.03
C ILE A 299 3.39 -13.16 26.66
N ASP A 300 3.10 -11.94 26.23
CA ASP A 300 1.95 -11.15 26.71
C ASP A 300 0.61 -11.73 26.22
N HIS A 301 0.60 -12.41 25.08
CA HIS A 301 -0.51 -13.25 24.64
C HIS A 301 -0.74 -14.51 25.51
N GLY A 302 0.12 -14.77 26.51
CA GLY A 302 -0.01 -15.93 27.40
C GLY A 302 0.44 -17.24 26.78
N MET A 303 1.24 -17.23 25.69
CA MET A 303 1.64 -18.44 24.97
C MET A 303 2.86 -19.15 25.59
N GLY A 304 3.48 -18.57 26.62
CA GLY A 304 4.59 -19.16 27.35
C GLY A 304 5.77 -18.22 27.58
N ASN A 305 6.90 -18.74 28.07
CA ASN A 305 8.14 -17.98 28.19
C ASN A 305 8.87 -17.84 26.84
N LEU A 306 9.92 -17.02 26.75
CA LEU A 306 10.66 -16.74 25.52
C LEU A 306 11.12 -18.01 24.78
N GLN A 307 11.58 -19.04 25.49
CA GLN A 307 11.99 -20.30 24.86
C GLN A 307 10.81 -21.03 24.22
N GLN A 308 9.65 -21.05 24.90
CA GLN A 308 8.46 -21.73 24.42
C GLN A 308 7.89 -21.03 23.18
N VAL A 309 7.75 -19.68 23.22
CA VAL A 309 7.23 -18.93 22.09
C VAL A 309 8.16 -18.92 20.89
N SER A 310 9.49 -18.89 21.10
CA SER A 310 10.47 -19.04 20.02
C SER A 310 10.36 -20.42 19.34
N ALA A 311 10.19 -21.50 20.12
CA ALA A 311 9.98 -22.81 19.56
C ALA A 311 8.66 -22.93 18.79
N LEU A 312 7.58 -22.26 19.24
CA LEU A 312 6.30 -22.18 18.52
C LEU A 312 6.46 -21.44 17.20
N ALA A 313 7.10 -20.27 17.19
CA ALA A 313 7.35 -19.49 15.99
C ALA A 313 8.11 -20.29 14.92
N LEU A 314 9.22 -20.93 15.28
CA LEU A 314 9.99 -21.76 14.35
C LEU A 314 9.16 -22.94 13.81
N LYS A 315 8.35 -23.58 14.66
CA LYS A 315 7.46 -24.69 14.24
C LYS A 315 6.35 -24.24 13.30
N SER A 316 5.85 -23.00 13.45
CA SER A 316 4.81 -22.46 12.59
C SER A 316 5.32 -22.13 11.19
N GLY A 317 6.63 -21.88 11.04
CA GLY A 317 7.26 -21.56 9.75
C GLY A 317 7.88 -20.16 9.66
N ILE A 318 8.10 -19.50 10.79
CA ILE A 318 8.91 -18.27 10.87
C ILE A 318 10.37 -18.63 10.67
N ASP A 319 11.08 -17.86 9.84
CA ASP A 319 12.49 -18.09 9.51
C ASP A 319 13.41 -17.06 10.18
N MET A 320 12.96 -15.82 10.41
CA MET A 320 13.80 -14.73 10.92
C MET A 320 13.08 -13.93 12.01
N ASP A 321 13.81 -13.65 13.08
CA ASP A 321 13.36 -12.94 14.28
C ASP A 321 13.83 -11.48 14.24
N MET A 322 12.89 -10.54 14.13
CA MET A 322 13.19 -9.11 14.11
C MET A 322 13.31 -8.58 15.54
N VAL A 323 14.53 -8.18 15.92
CA VAL A 323 14.94 -7.51 17.18
C VAL A 323 14.81 -8.36 18.44
N GLY A 324 13.87 -9.28 18.51
CA GLY A 324 13.50 -10.01 19.73
C GLY A 324 14.60 -10.90 20.32
N GLU A 325 15.56 -11.34 19.51
CA GLU A 325 16.65 -12.28 19.86
C GLU A 325 16.17 -13.59 20.53
N GLY A 326 14.88 -13.92 20.41
CA GLY A 326 14.31 -15.15 20.94
C GLY A 326 14.92 -16.37 20.27
N PHE A 327 15.10 -16.35 18.95
CA PHE A 327 15.78 -17.44 18.24
C PHE A 327 17.26 -17.53 18.65
N LEU A 328 17.96 -16.41 18.68
CA LEU A 328 19.40 -16.37 18.99
C LEU A 328 19.70 -16.95 20.38
N THR A 329 18.85 -16.66 21.36
CA THR A 329 19.12 -16.96 22.77
C THR A 329 18.54 -18.30 23.25
N THR A 330 17.51 -18.85 22.57
CA THR A 330 16.76 -20.00 23.13
C THR A 330 16.72 -21.26 22.25
N ILE A 331 16.92 -21.11 20.93
CA ILE A 331 16.69 -22.22 19.98
C ILE A 331 17.69 -23.40 20.18
N ALA A 332 18.94 -23.14 20.53
CA ALA A 332 19.93 -24.20 20.81
C ALA A 332 19.48 -25.06 21.98
N GLN A 333 18.95 -24.45 23.05
CA GLN A 333 18.42 -25.18 24.19
C GLN A 333 17.14 -25.94 23.83
N SER A 334 16.27 -25.36 23.04
CA SER A 334 15.04 -26.02 22.55
C SER A 334 15.35 -27.25 21.69
N LEU A 335 16.42 -27.21 20.88
CA LEU A 335 16.91 -28.38 20.13
C LEU A 335 17.43 -29.46 21.06
N LYS A 336 18.25 -29.11 22.04
CA LYS A 336 18.78 -30.06 23.03
C LYS A 336 17.69 -30.76 23.81
N GLU A 337 16.59 -30.06 24.11
CA GLU A 337 15.44 -30.59 24.82
C GLU A 337 14.44 -31.34 23.91
N GLY A 338 14.70 -31.44 22.61
CA GLY A 338 13.81 -32.10 21.65
C GLY A 338 12.50 -31.36 21.37
N LYS A 339 12.40 -30.09 21.78
CA LYS A 339 11.22 -29.24 21.50
C LYS A 339 11.09 -28.86 20.02
N ILE A 340 12.22 -28.81 19.31
CA ILE A 340 12.32 -28.55 17.87
C ILE A 340 13.32 -29.54 17.26
N THR A 341 13.42 -29.56 15.93
CA THR A 341 14.35 -30.42 15.18
C THR A 341 15.41 -29.57 14.47
N LEU A 342 16.58 -30.19 14.23
CA LEU A 342 17.63 -29.54 13.41
C LEU A 342 17.12 -29.20 12.01
N THR A 343 16.25 -30.01 11.43
CA THR A 343 15.64 -29.74 10.11
C THR A 343 14.86 -28.44 10.07
N GLN A 344 14.20 -28.07 11.17
CA GLN A 344 13.45 -26.77 11.22
C GLN A 344 14.44 -25.59 11.20
N ILE A 345 15.53 -25.64 11.94
CA ILE A 345 16.62 -24.67 11.93
C ILE A 345 17.24 -24.57 10.51
N ASP A 346 17.56 -25.75 9.94
CA ASP A 346 18.18 -25.83 8.60
C ASP A 346 17.30 -25.27 7.52
N ASN A 347 15.99 -25.48 7.58
CA ASN A 347 15.05 -24.91 6.61
C ASN A 347 14.99 -23.38 6.72
N ALA A 348 14.86 -22.85 7.94
CA ALA A 348 14.83 -21.40 8.16
C ALA A 348 16.13 -20.72 7.68
N CYS A 349 17.28 -21.27 8.07
CA CYS A 349 18.58 -20.79 7.62
C CYS A 349 18.72 -20.84 6.09
N ARG A 350 18.28 -21.93 5.46
CA ARG A 350 18.30 -22.11 4.01
C ARG A 350 17.54 -21.01 3.27
N HIS A 351 16.31 -20.71 3.67
CA HIS A 351 15.49 -19.70 3.02
C HIS A 351 16.19 -18.32 3.02
N ILE A 352 16.83 -17.96 4.11
CA ILE A 352 17.58 -16.70 4.24
C ILE A 352 18.84 -16.71 3.35
N LEU A 353 19.59 -17.83 3.32
CA LEU A 353 20.76 -17.95 2.46
C LEU A 353 20.38 -17.93 0.97
N GLU A 354 19.25 -18.53 0.58
CA GLU A 354 18.71 -18.47 -0.79
C GLU A 354 18.35 -17.04 -1.19
N ALA A 355 17.74 -16.24 -0.29
CA ALA A 355 17.47 -14.82 -0.53
C ALA A 355 18.77 -14.02 -0.78
N LYS A 356 19.81 -14.24 0.03
CA LYS A 356 21.14 -13.63 -0.16
C LYS A 356 21.76 -14.01 -1.51
N TYR A 357 21.57 -15.26 -1.92
CA TYR A 357 22.04 -15.74 -3.22
C TYR A 357 21.32 -15.05 -4.39
N ILE A 358 19.99 -14.94 -4.31
CA ILE A 358 19.15 -14.25 -5.31
C ILE A 358 19.56 -12.79 -5.44
N LEU A 359 19.86 -12.12 -4.33
CA LEU A 359 20.37 -10.75 -4.33
C LEU A 359 21.79 -10.62 -4.91
N GLY A 360 22.49 -11.75 -5.18
CA GLY A 360 23.86 -11.76 -5.72
C GLY A 360 24.93 -11.42 -4.68
N LEU A 361 24.61 -11.43 -3.38
CA LEU A 361 25.53 -11.01 -2.31
C LEU A 361 26.72 -11.97 -2.12
N PHE A 362 26.57 -13.25 -2.45
CA PHE A 362 27.69 -14.20 -2.38
C PHE A 362 28.70 -14.03 -3.50
N GLU A 363 28.25 -13.58 -4.66
CA GLU A 363 29.13 -13.28 -5.81
C GLU A 363 29.83 -11.94 -5.61
N SER A 364 29.06 -10.91 -5.12
CA SER A 364 29.56 -9.56 -4.87
C SER A 364 28.96 -9.01 -3.59
N PRO A 365 29.61 -9.19 -2.43
CA PRO A 365 29.08 -8.71 -1.14
C PRO A 365 28.83 -7.20 -1.09
N TYR A 366 29.59 -6.44 -1.88
CA TYR A 366 29.49 -4.98 -1.97
C TYR A 366 28.69 -4.50 -3.19
N LYS A 367 27.86 -5.36 -3.81
CA LYS A 367 27.06 -5.06 -5.01
C LYS A 367 26.24 -3.76 -4.89
N TYR A 368 25.75 -3.47 -3.69
CA TYR A 368 24.94 -2.27 -3.39
C TYR A 368 25.75 -1.12 -2.77
N CYS A 369 27.06 -1.29 -2.52
CA CYS A 369 27.91 -0.32 -1.85
C CYS A 369 28.65 0.58 -2.82
N ASN A 370 27.95 1.45 -3.54
CA ASN A 370 28.55 2.38 -4.49
C ASN A 370 28.23 3.83 -4.09
N GLU A 371 29.20 4.51 -3.47
CA GLU A 371 29.05 5.88 -2.98
C GLU A 371 28.74 6.91 -4.08
N GLN A 372 29.12 6.64 -5.33
CA GLN A 372 28.80 7.53 -6.45
C GLN A 372 27.30 7.50 -6.77
N ARG A 373 26.68 6.32 -6.70
CA ARG A 373 25.24 6.18 -6.90
C ARG A 373 24.44 6.99 -5.86
N ALA A 374 24.85 6.96 -4.60
CA ALA A 374 24.20 7.75 -3.55
C ALA A 374 24.18 9.26 -3.86
N LYS A 375 25.25 9.76 -4.52
CA LYS A 375 25.34 11.18 -4.91
C LYS A 375 24.55 11.54 -6.17
N THR A 376 24.28 10.58 -7.06
CA THR A 376 23.73 10.86 -8.38
C THR A 376 22.33 10.31 -8.62
N GLU A 377 21.87 9.37 -7.77
CA GLU A 377 20.59 8.67 -7.97
C GLU A 377 19.55 8.97 -6.87
N ILE A 378 19.92 9.63 -5.77
CA ILE A 378 19.01 9.97 -4.67
C ILE A 378 18.47 11.38 -4.86
N PHE A 379 17.15 11.55 -4.68
CA PHE A 379 16.43 12.82 -4.72
C PHE A 379 16.70 13.67 -5.97
N THR A 380 16.78 13.02 -7.12
CA THR A 380 17.09 13.69 -8.39
C THR A 380 15.92 14.56 -8.87
N ALA A 381 16.21 15.55 -9.72
CA ALA A 381 15.18 16.38 -10.34
C ALA A 381 14.14 15.54 -11.14
N SER A 382 14.59 14.45 -11.79
CA SER A 382 13.71 13.54 -12.52
C SER A 382 12.77 12.77 -11.56
N HIS A 383 13.29 12.27 -10.44
CA HIS A 383 12.47 11.57 -9.43
C HIS A 383 11.45 12.52 -8.80
N ARG A 384 11.85 13.73 -8.44
CA ARG A 384 10.98 14.78 -7.92
C ARG A 384 9.85 15.14 -8.89
N LYS A 385 10.19 15.27 -10.18
CA LYS A 385 9.18 15.52 -11.22
C LYS A 385 8.13 14.40 -11.26
N VAL A 386 8.54 13.14 -11.25
CA VAL A 386 7.62 12.00 -11.21
C VAL A 386 6.79 12.00 -9.92
N ALA A 387 7.39 12.32 -8.77
CA ALA A 387 6.66 12.41 -7.51
C ALA A 387 5.57 13.50 -7.55
N ARG A 388 5.84 14.69 -8.11
CA ARG A 388 4.86 15.75 -8.34
C ARG A 388 3.71 15.29 -9.24
N GLU A 389 4.03 14.64 -10.36
CA GLU A 389 3.03 14.16 -11.33
C GLU A 389 2.12 13.07 -10.73
N ILE A 390 2.68 12.14 -9.96
CA ILE A 390 1.93 11.09 -9.27
C ILE A 390 1.08 11.68 -8.13
N ALA A 391 1.62 12.62 -7.37
CA ALA A 391 0.88 13.30 -6.32
C ALA A 391 -0.37 14.01 -6.87
N ALA A 392 -0.23 14.78 -7.93
CA ALA A 392 -1.37 15.46 -8.56
C ALA A 392 -2.44 14.48 -9.07
N GLN A 393 -2.06 13.29 -9.54
CA GLN A 393 -2.99 12.24 -9.98
C GLN A 393 -3.65 11.47 -8.84
N SER A 394 -3.10 11.53 -7.61
CA SER A 394 -3.62 10.85 -6.43
C SER A 394 -4.67 11.66 -5.67
N PHE A 395 -4.71 12.98 -5.88
CA PHE A 395 -5.65 13.86 -5.21
C PHE A 395 -7.07 13.66 -5.73
N VAL A 396 -8.03 13.65 -4.79
CA VAL A 396 -9.43 13.39 -5.10
C VAL A 396 -10.26 14.66 -4.85
N LEU A 397 -10.81 15.21 -5.92
CA LEU A 397 -11.76 16.31 -5.83
C LEU A 397 -13.11 15.76 -5.38
N LEU A 398 -13.49 16.02 -4.12
CA LEU A 398 -14.73 15.50 -3.52
C LEU A 398 -15.92 16.41 -3.79
N LYS A 399 -15.71 17.71 -3.87
CA LYS A 399 -16.74 18.71 -4.16
C LYS A 399 -16.14 19.89 -4.92
N ASN A 400 -16.84 20.40 -5.92
CA ASN A 400 -16.51 21.61 -6.67
C ASN A 400 -17.80 22.30 -7.11
N GLN A 401 -18.36 23.10 -6.22
CA GLN A 401 -19.62 23.80 -6.46
C GLN A 401 -19.36 24.99 -7.38
N ASP A 402 -20.28 25.21 -8.36
CA ASP A 402 -20.27 26.32 -9.32
C ASP A 402 -18.94 26.42 -10.11
N ASP A 403 -18.26 25.29 -10.30
CA ASP A 403 -16.95 25.20 -10.99
C ASP A 403 -15.94 26.22 -10.48
N LEU A 404 -15.89 26.42 -9.14
CA LEU A 404 -14.96 27.34 -8.48
C LEU A 404 -13.49 27.00 -8.77
N LEU A 405 -13.15 25.73 -8.84
CA LEU A 405 -11.86 25.25 -9.37
C LEU A 405 -12.01 24.87 -10.85
N PRO A 406 -10.99 25.13 -11.68
CA PRO A 406 -9.66 25.66 -11.32
C PRO A 406 -9.68 27.19 -11.15
N LEU A 407 -8.82 27.67 -10.23
CA LEU A 407 -8.60 29.11 -10.04
C LEU A 407 -7.77 29.71 -11.19
N LYS A 408 -8.01 30.96 -11.48
CA LYS A 408 -7.09 31.76 -12.31
C LYS A 408 -5.85 32.14 -11.49
N LYS A 409 -4.68 32.15 -12.13
CA LYS A 409 -3.45 32.67 -11.54
C LYS A 409 -3.55 34.20 -11.50
N GLY A 410 -3.62 34.78 -10.31
CA GLY A 410 -3.76 36.24 -10.10
C GLY A 410 -4.67 36.58 -8.91
N GLY A 411 -4.86 37.87 -8.66
CA GLY A 411 -5.65 38.38 -7.53
C GLY A 411 -4.97 38.14 -6.17
N THR A 412 -5.74 38.25 -5.09
CA THR A 412 -5.26 38.05 -3.72
C THR A 412 -5.78 36.70 -3.18
N ILE A 413 -4.86 35.81 -2.85
CA ILE A 413 -5.14 34.46 -2.35
C ILE A 413 -4.69 34.35 -0.90
N ALA A 414 -5.58 34.00 0.02
CA ALA A 414 -5.23 33.71 1.41
C ALA A 414 -5.00 32.22 1.60
N VAL A 415 -3.80 31.80 1.99
CA VAL A 415 -3.48 30.42 2.37
C VAL A 415 -3.51 30.34 3.89
N ILE A 416 -4.50 29.66 4.45
CA ILE A 416 -4.79 29.66 5.88
C ILE A 416 -4.88 28.20 6.40
N GLY A 417 -4.37 27.99 7.61
CA GLY A 417 -4.52 26.69 8.29
C GLY A 417 -3.22 26.22 8.93
N PRO A 418 -3.29 25.31 9.92
CA PRO A 418 -2.14 24.79 10.64
C PRO A 418 -1.22 23.92 9.75
N LEU A 419 -1.74 23.40 8.63
CA LEU A 419 -1.02 22.57 7.67
C LEU A 419 -0.53 23.35 6.44
N ALA A 420 -0.85 24.65 6.34
CA ALA A 420 -0.54 25.48 5.18
C ALA A 420 0.97 25.63 4.93
N ASP A 421 1.76 25.86 5.99
CA ASP A 421 3.21 26.01 5.91
C ASP A 421 3.93 25.04 6.85
N ASN A 422 3.70 23.75 6.64
CA ASN A 422 4.32 22.67 7.41
C ASN A 422 4.94 21.62 6.50
N LYS A 423 6.22 21.77 6.15
CA LYS A 423 6.97 20.86 5.29
C LYS A 423 7.04 19.43 5.84
N LYS A 424 7.22 19.30 7.17
CA LYS A 424 7.50 18.02 7.82
C LYS A 424 6.32 17.05 7.76
N ASN A 425 5.10 17.58 7.58
CA ASN A 425 3.90 16.75 7.47
C ASN A 425 3.55 16.35 6.03
N MET A 426 4.14 16.98 5.00
CA MET A 426 3.83 16.68 3.59
C MET A 426 4.08 15.22 3.21
N PRO A 427 5.18 14.57 3.65
CA PRO A 427 5.46 13.17 3.34
C PRO A 427 4.46 12.16 3.94
N GLY A 428 3.79 12.49 5.05
CA GLY A 428 2.93 11.52 5.74
C GLY A 428 3.71 10.55 6.65
N THR A 429 3.00 9.54 7.15
CA THR A 429 3.58 8.49 8.01
C THR A 429 4.54 7.58 7.24
N TRP A 430 5.41 6.84 7.95
CA TRP A 430 6.34 5.85 7.40
C TRP A 430 7.24 6.37 6.25
N SER A 431 7.67 7.62 6.33
CA SER A 431 8.69 8.23 5.45
C SER A 431 10.05 8.29 6.16
N VAL A 432 10.53 7.16 6.64
CA VAL A 432 11.61 7.03 7.63
C VAL A 432 13.00 7.48 7.13
N ALA A 433 13.24 7.39 5.82
CA ALA A 433 14.51 7.79 5.20
C ALA A 433 14.51 9.26 4.74
N ALA A 434 13.34 9.92 4.71
CA ALA A 434 13.18 11.23 4.12
C ALA A 434 13.89 12.35 4.89
N ASN A 435 14.44 13.30 4.16
CA ASN A 435 14.78 14.61 4.71
C ASN A 435 13.57 15.54 4.56
N PHE A 436 12.85 15.79 5.65
CA PHE A 436 11.61 16.57 5.64
C PHE A 436 11.80 18.02 5.20
N ASP A 437 12.99 18.59 5.36
CA ASP A 437 13.30 19.95 4.93
C ASP A 437 13.29 20.11 3.41
N ASN A 438 13.41 19.01 2.67
CA ASN A 438 13.32 18.98 1.21
C ASN A 438 11.86 19.01 0.71
N SER A 439 10.88 18.85 1.58
CA SER A 439 9.47 18.84 1.18
C SER A 439 8.94 20.24 0.89
N ILE A 440 7.97 20.33 0.01
CA ILE A 440 7.35 21.60 -0.40
C ILE A 440 6.00 21.76 0.32
N SER A 441 5.87 22.83 1.12
CA SER A 441 4.61 23.17 1.80
C SER A 441 3.54 23.67 0.83
N VAL A 442 2.27 23.65 1.24
CA VAL A 442 1.17 24.21 0.43
C VAL A 442 1.43 25.69 0.09
N LEU A 443 1.82 26.48 1.09
CA LEU A 443 2.12 27.91 0.91
C LEU A 443 3.24 28.11 -0.12
N ALA A 444 4.32 27.34 -0.04
CA ALA A 444 5.44 27.45 -0.98
C ALA A 444 4.99 27.07 -2.41
N GLY A 445 4.25 25.96 -2.55
CA GLY A 445 3.72 25.51 -3.84
C GLY A 445 2.77 26.51 -4.48
N ILE A 446 1.83 27.07 -3.70
CA ILE A 446 0.88 28.09 -4.20
C ILE A 446 1.64 29.35 -4.64
N LYS A 447 2.60 29.85 -3.87
CA LYS A 447 3.40 31.03 -4.25
C LYS A 447 4.17 30.83 -5.54
N GLU A 448 4.81 29.69 -5.68
CA GLU A 448 5.63 29.38 -6.87
C GLU A 448 4.80 29.23 -8.12
N VAL A 449 3.72 28.44 -8.07
CA VAL A 449 2.88 28.14 -9.25
C VAL A 449 1.97 29.31 -9.64
N ALA A 450 1.46 30.07 -8.68
CA ALA A 450 0.67 31.29 -8.95
C ALA A 450 1.53 32.38 -9.60
N GLY A 451 2.81 32.42 -9.30
CA GLY A 451 3.75 33.40 -9.86
C GLY A 451 3.54 34.83 -9.36
N ALA A 452 4.17 35.79 -10.04
CA ALA A 452 4.18 37.20 -9.63
C ALA A 452 2.83 37.93 -9.80
N GLU A 453 1.89 37.36 -10.51
CA GLU A 453 0.57 37.96 -10.76
C GLU A 453 -0.38 37.80 -9.57
N ALA A 454 -0.09 36.91 -8.64
CA ALA A 454 -0.90 36.65 -7.46
C ALA A 454 -0.26 37.24 -6.19
N ASN A 455 -1.07 37.92 -5.37
CA ASN A 455 -0.69 38.32 -4.02
C ASN A 455 -1.09 37.21 -3.04
N VAL A 456 -0.12 36.42 -2.57
CA VAL A 456 -0.37 35.28 -1.69
C VAL A 456 -0.09 35.67 -0.23
N LEU A 457 -1.17 35.77 0.54
CA LEU A 457 -1.15 36.07 1.97
C LEU A 457 -1.20 34.77 2.79
N TYR A 458 -0.70 34.80 4.03
CA TYR A 458 -0.66 33.62 4.90
C TYR A 458 -1.06 33.94 6.34
N ALA A 459 -1.81 33.05 6.96
CA ALA A 459 -2.01 32.97 8.40
C ALA A 459 -2.14 31.54 8.88
N LYS A 460 -1.63 31.21 10.07
CA LYS A 460 -1.79 29.88 10.67
C LYS A 460 -3.24 29.58 11.04
N GLY A 461 -3.98 30.53 11.54
CA GLY A 461 -5.43 30.52 11.79
C GLY A 461 -5.88 29.73 13.01
N SER A 462 -5.30 28.55 13.28
CA SER A 462 -5.60 27.73 14.44
C SER A 462 -4.39 26.91 14.89
N PHE A 463 -4.49 26.28 16.05
CA PHE A 463 -3.67 25.11 16.38
C PHE A 463 -4.09 23.91 15.52
N LEU A 464 -3.27 22.86 15.50
CA LEU A 464 -3.70 21.56 14.93
C LEU A 464 -4.87 21.00 15.73
N ASP A 465 -4.75 21.02 17.08
CA ASP A 465 -5.79 20.70 18.04
C ASP A 465 -5.70 21.63 19.25
N ASP A 466 -6.80 21.87 19.94
CA ASP A 466 -6.82 22.70 21.17
C ASP A 466 -6.11 22.00 22.34
N ASP A 467 -6.15 20.66 22.40
CA ASP A 467 -5.40 19.86 23.38
C ASP A 467 -3.91 19.79 22.98
N SER A 468 -3.06 20.47 23.75
CA SER A 468 -1.60 20.49 23.50
C SER A 468 -0.93 19.14 23.70
N LEU A 469 -1.46 18.26 24.55
CA LEU A 469 -0.92 16.92 24.75
C LEU A 469 -1.27 16.02 23.57
N TYR A 470 -2.46 16.16 23.04
CA TYR A 470 -2.85 15.46 21.81
C TYR A 470 -2.00 15.94 20.62
N GLU A 471 -1.81 17.27 20.48
CA GLU A 471 -0.96 17.86 19.43
C GLU A 471 0.51 17.37 19.54
N GLN A 472 1.02 17.21 20.75
CA GLN A 472 2.36 16.66 20.97
C GLN A 472 2.47 15.20 20.51
N ARG A 473 1.45 14.36 20.81
CA ARG A 473 1.40 12.98 20.33
C ARG A 473 1.28 12.92 18.81
N ALA A 474 0.49 13.81 18.22
CA ALA A 474 0.29 13.94 16.79
C ALA A 474 1.48 14.55 16.03
N GLY A 475 2.52 15.00 16.73
CA GLY A 475 3.74 15.61 16.20
C GLY A 475 5.02 14.81 16.43
N MET A 476 4.92 13.50 16.69
CA MET A 476 6.08 12.62 16.95
C MET A 476 7.00 12.49 15.73
N PHE A 477 8.17 11.88 15.90
CA PHE A 477 9.17 11.62 14.86
C PHE A 477 9.65 12.86 14.10
N GLY A 478 9.75 14.01 14.80
CA GLY A 478 10.27 15.26 14.25
C GLY A 478 9.27 16.04 13.40
N LYS A 479 7.98 15.68 13.42
CA LYS A 479 6.89 16.36 12.68
C LYS A 479 6.10 17.32 13.56
N ASP A 480 6.80 18.06 14.42
CA ASP A 480 6.22 18.91 15.45
C ASP A 480 5.36 20.06 14.91
N PHE A 481 4.41 20.49 15.75
CA PHE A 481 3.58 21.67 15.56
C PHE A 481 3.92 22.71 16.65
N PRO A 482 4.97 23.52 16.46
CA PRO A 482 5.39 24.47 17.48
C PRO A 482 4.29 25.51 17.72
N ARG A 483 3.96 25.73 19.00
CA ARG A 483 3.03 26.78 19.42
C ARG A 483 3.81 28.10 19.53
N SER A 484 3.33 29.13 18.84
CA SER A 484 4.00 30.43 18.72
C SER A 484 3.85 31.35 19.95
N GLY A 485 3.30 30.86 21.05
CA GLY A 485 2.94 31.69 22.22
C GLY A 485 1.66 32.53 22.03
N LYS A 486 1.06 32.53 20.83
CA LYS A 486 -0.21 33.19 20.54
C LYS A 486 -1.38 32.38 21.12
N THR A 487 -2.43 33.10 21.53
CA THR A 487 -3.68 32.48 21.92
C THR A 487 -4.50 32.02 20.69
N LYS A 488 -5.46 31.12 20.90
CA LYS A 488 -6.43 30.69 19.86
C LYS A 488 -7.09 31.92 19.21
N GLN A 489 -7.53 32.89 20.01
CA GLN A 489 -8.18 34.10 19.49
C GLN A 489 -7.23 34.93 18.63
N GLN A 490 -5.99 35.12 19.03
CA GLN A 490 -5.02 35.86 18.23
C GLN A 490 -4.72 35.19 16.87
N LEU A 491 -4.63 33.86 16.84
CA LEU A 491 -4.47 33.14 15.59
C LEU A 491 -5.68 33.30 14.66
N LEU A 492 -6.88 33.26 15.22
CA LEU A 492 -8.12 33.46 14.49
C LEU A 492 -8.26 34.88 13.96
N ASP A 493 -7.96 35.90 14.79
CA ASP A 493 -8.04 37.32 14.39
C ASP A 493 -7.08 37.62 13.24
N GLU A 494 -5.85 37.08 13.28
CA GLU A 494 -4.88 37.18 12.19
C GLU A 494 -5.42 36.53 10.89
N ALA A 495 -6.02 35.33 11.00
CA ALA A 495 -6.60 34.64 9.86
C ALA A 495 -7.75 35.45 9.23
N LEU A 496 -8.64 36.02 10.05
CA LEU A 496 -9.75 36.84 9.57
C LEU A 496 -9.26 38.15 8.93
N ALA A 497 -8.20 38.76 9.49
CA ALA A 497 -7.59 39.97 8.91
C ALA A 497 -6.94 39.68 7.54
N VAL A 498 -6.33 38.52 7.34
CA VAL A 498 -5.79 38.05 6.07
C VAL A 498 -6.93 37.68 5.11
N ALA A 499 -7.95 36.96 5.57
CA ALA A 499 -9.12 36.58 4.77
C ALA A 499 -9.90 37.79 4.23
N ALA A 500 -10.02 38.86 5.01
CA ALA A 500 -10.69 40.07 4.60
C ALA A 500 -10.05 40.75 3.37
N GLN A 501 -8.75 40.60 3.18
CA GLN A 501 -7.99 41.16 2.06
C GLN A 501 -8.00 40.24 0.81
N ALA A 502 -8.45 38.99 0.94
CA ALA A 502 -8.38 38.03 -0.13
C ALA A 502 -9.64 37.99 -1.02
N ASP A 503 -9.44 37.57 -2.25
CA ASP A 503 -10.55 37.23 -3.18
C ASP A 503 -11.02 35.78 -2.94
N VAL A 504 -10.12 34.88 -2.55
CA VAL A 504 -10.38 33.47 -2.28
C VAL A 504 -9.48 32.96 -1.16
N ILE A 505 -9.98 32.00 -0.38
CA ILE A 505 -9.29 31.38 0.74
C ILE A 505 -8.98 29.92 0.40
N ILE A 506 -7.71 29.49 0.55
CA ILE A 506 -7.28 28.11 0.53
C ILE A 506 -7.03 27.69 1.99
N ALA A 507 -7.90 26.85 2.52
CA ALA A 507 -7.84 26.37 3.90
C ALA A 507 -7.15 25.00 3.95
N ALA A 508 -5.90 24.94 4.42
CA ALA A 508 -5.12 23.70 4.55
C ALA A 508 -5.31 23.11 5.97
N VAL A 509 -6.15 22.10 6.05
CA VAL A 509 -6.65 21.51 7.31
C VAL A 509 -6.73 19.98 7.23
N GLY A 510 -7.03 19.32 8.34
CA GLY A 510 -7.21 17.87 8.44
C GLY A 510 -6.30 17.22 9.49
N GLU A 511 -5.82 16.04 9.21
CA GLU A 511 -4.90 15.30 10.08
C GLU A 511 -3.44 15.77 9.91
N SER A 512 -2.64 15.65 10.98
CA SER A 512 -1.18 15.59 10.84
C SER A 512 -0.75 14.21 10.38
N ALA A 513 0.50 14.09 9.91
CA ALA A 513 1.06 12.83 9.45
C ALA A 513 0.97 11.71 10.51
N GLU A 514 1.19 12.04 11.78
CA GLU A 514 1.21 11.07 12.89
C GLU A 514 -0.15 10.86 13.56
N MET A 515 -1.22 11.49 13.04
CA MET A 515 -2.60 11.12 13.38
C MET A 515 -3.04 9.84 12.65
N SER A 516 -2.29 9.37 11.68
CA SER A 516 -2.47 8.10 10.96
C SER A 516 -1.17 7.30 10.96
N GLY A 517 -1.21 6.06 10.48
CA GLY A 517 -0.09 5.12 10.55
C GLY A 517 -0.17 4.22 11.78
N GLU A 518 0.95 3.61 12.12
CA GLU A 518 1.06 2.67 13.22
C GLU A 518 0.82 3.33 14.58
N SER A 519 0.15 2.62 15.49
CA SER A 519 -0.21 3.08 16.82
C SER A 519 -1.06 4.37 16.85
N SER A 520 -1.73 4.71 15.73
CA SER A 520 -2.51 5.94 15.56
C SER A 520 -3.99 5.68 15.33
N SER A 521 -4.58 4.76 16.10
CA SER A 521 -6.03 4.51 16.10
C SER A 521 -6.80 5.68 16.70
N ARG A 522 -7.90 6.07 16.06
CA ARG A 522 -8.76 7.18 16.50
C ARG A 522 -10.19 6.71 16.69
N THR A 523 -10.81 7.04 17.82
CA THR A 523 -12.24 6.78 18.09
C THR A 523 -13.14 7.82 17.41
N ASN A 524 -12.70 9.06 17.33
CA ASN A 524 -13.31 10.13 16.54
C ASN A 524 -12.42 10.42 15.32
N ILE A 525 -12.96 10.24 14.13
CA ILE A 525 -12.30 10.49 12.84
C ILE A 525 -12.79 11.76 12.17
N ASP A 526 -13.33 12.71 12.93
CA ASP A 526 -13.61 14.08 12.48
C ASP A 526 -12.30 14.87 12.30
N ILE A 527 -12.39 15.97 11.57
CA ILE A 527 -11.37 17.02 11.60
C ILE A 527 -11.32 17.60 13.02
N PRO A 528 -10.12 17.91 13.58
CA PRO A 528 -10.00 18.50 14.91
C PRO A 528 -10.85 19.77 15.08
N GLN A 529 -11.48 19.92 16.26
CA GLN A 529 -12.46 20.99 16.50
C GLN A 529 -11.89 22.40 16.30
N ALA A 530 -10.63 22.62 16.67
CA ALA A 530 -9.96 23.91 16.46
C ALA A 530 -9.96 24.34 14.98
N GLN A 531 -9.86 23.37 14.07
CA GLN A 531 -9.87 23.59 12.63
C GLN A 531 -11.30 23.73 12.08
N LYS A 532 -12.28 23.02 12.65
CA LYS A 532 -13.72 23.24 12.33
C LYS A 532 -14.16 24.64 12.72
N ASP A 533 -13.76 25.13 13.89
CA ASP A 533 -14.02 26.50 14.35
C ASP A 533 -13.43 27.54 13.38
N LEU A 534 -12.19 27.31 12.93
CA LEU A 534 -11.54 28.14 11.90
C LEU A 534 -12.36 28.16 10.59
N LEU A 535 -12.72 26.99 10.05
CA LEU A 535 -13.52 26.89 8.81
C LEU A 535 -14.87 27.63 8.94
N GLY A 536 -15.56 27.46 10.08
CA GLY A 536 -16.79 28.15 10.37
C GLY A 536 -16.65 29.68 10.45
N ALA A 537 -15.52 30.18 10.96
CA ALA A 537 -15.23 31.60 11.00
C ALA A 537 -14.86 32.15 9.60
N LEU A 538 -14.09 31.41 8.81
CA LEU A 538 -13.75 31.77 7.44
C LEU A 538 -14.97 31.86 6.54
N LEU A 539 -15.92 30.94 6.64
CA LEU A 539 -17.18 30.98 5.89
C LEU A 539 -18.00 32.24 6.19
N LYS A 540 -17.97 32.75 7.42
CA LYS A 540 -18.69 33.98 7.81
C LYS A 540 -18.11 35.24 7.15
N THR A 541 -16.92 35.19 6.57
CA THR A 541 -16.35 36.32 5.80
C THR A 541 -17.06 36.55 4.47
N GLY A 542 -17.85 35.58 4.01
CA GLY A 542 -18.50 35.57 2.70
C GLY A 542 -17.56 35.34 1.52
N LYS A 543 -16.27 35.06 1.77
CA LYS A 543 -15.31 34.72 0.73
C LYS A 543 -15.40 33.23 0.36
N PRO A 544 -15.14 32.85 -0.91
CA PRO A 544 -15.06 31.43 -1.29
C PRO A 544 -13.94 30.73 -0.52
N VAL A 545 -14.24 29.57 0.08
CA VAL A 545 -13.29 28.75 0.85
C VAL A 545 -13.05 27.43 0.13
N ILE A 546 -11.80 27.19 -0.28
CA ILE A 546 -11.33 25.92 -0.85
C ILE A 546 -10.66 25.14 0.26
N MET A 547 -11.23 24.01 0.64
CA MET A 547 -10.63 23.12 1.62
C MET A 547 -9.63 22.19 0.94
N VAL A 548 -8.35 22.32 1.33
CA VAL A 548 -7.28 21.35 1.03
C VAL A 548 -7.16 20.44 2.26
N MET A 549 -7.70 19.23 2.13
CA MET A 549 -7.83 18.29 3.25
C MET A 549 -6.69 17.28 3.28
N PHE A 550 -5.91 17.32 4.36
CA PHE A 550 -4.93 16.29 4.67
C PHE A 550 -5.57 15.17 5.49
N ALA A 551 -5.36 13.92 5.10
CA ALA A 551 -5.89 12.77 5.81
C ALA A 551 -5.09 11.49 5.49
N GLY A 552 -4.92 10.63 6.49
CA GLY A 552 -4.40 9.28 6.29
C GLY A 552 -5.49 8.21 6.29
N ARG A 553 -6.77 8.64 6.30
CA ARG A 553 -7.96 7.79 6.37
C ARG A 553 -9.19 8.48 5.79
N PRO A 554 -10.26 7.79 5.44
CA PRO A 554 -11.58 8.41 5.24
C PRO A 554 -12.07 9.07 6.54
N LEU A 555 -12.28 10.39 6.52
CA LEU A 555 -12.77 11.17 7.65
C LEU A 555 -14.30 11.34 7.61
N THR A 556 -14.92 11.61 8.77
CA THR A 556 -16.33 12.01 8.86
C THR A 556 -16.45 13.52 8.63
N ILE A 557 -16.63 13.90 7.36
CA ILE A 557 -16.64 15.30 6.91
C ILE A 557 -18.02 15.74 6.39
N LYS A 558 -19.10 15.28 7.01
CA LYS A 558 -20.45 15.59 6.55
C LYS A 558 -20.74 17.09 6.63
N TRP A 559 -20.38 17.74 7.74
CA TRP A 559 -20.57 19.19 7.90
C TRP A 559 -19.78 19.97 6.85
N GLU A 560 -18.54 19.61 6.60
CA GLU A 560 -17.66 20.24 5.61
C GLU A 560 -18.24 20.06 4.19
N SER A 561 -18.74 18.85 3.90
CA SER A 561 -19.39 18.54 2.62
C SER A 561 -20.67 19.37 2.38
N GLU A 562 -21.44 19.65 3.42
CA GLU A 562 -22.66 20.44 3.33
C GLU A 562 -22.40 21.94 3.22
N ASN A 563 -21.35 22.46 3.85
CA ASN A 563 -21.13 23.89 4.03
C ASN A 563 -20.04 24.52 3.16
N LEU A 564 -19.02 23.75 2.76
CA LEU A 564 -17.92 24.27 1.93
C LEU A 564 -18.22 24.11 0.43
N PRO A 565 -17.85 25.08 -0.41
CA PRO A 565 -18.05 24.96 -1.86
C PRO A 565 -17.07 23.99 -2.52
N VAL A 566 -15.85 23.85 -2.01
CA VAL A 566 -14.81 22.98 -2.58
C VAL A 566 -14.12 22.18 -1.50
N ILE A 567 -13.92 20.88 -1.78
CA ILE A 567 -13.14 19.97 -0.97
C ILE A 567 -12.20 19.17 -1.89
N LEU A 568 -10.89 19.41 -1.74
CA LEU A 568 -9.83 18.65 -2.39
C LEU A 568 -9.13 17.80 -1.33
N ASN A 569 -9.32 16.49 -1.38
CA ASN A 569 -8.62 15.55 -0.51
C ASN A 569 -7.23 15.24 -1.11
N VAL A 570 -6.18 15.64 -0.41
CA VAL A 570 -4.80 15.53 -0.88
C VAL A 570 -4.02 14.41 -0.19
N TRP A 571 -4.66 13.68 0.72
CA TRP A 571 -4.01 12.67 1.56
C TRP A 571 -2.76 13.25 2.23
N PHE A 572 -1.61 12.56 2.10
CA PHE A 572 -0.26 13.10 2.29
C PHE A 572 0.49 12.84 0.98
N GLY A 573 0.73 13.88 0.20
CA GLY A 573 1.14 13.76 -1.20
C GLY A 573 2.64 13.56 -1.42
N GLY A 574 3.45 13.46 -0.34
CA GLY A 574 4.90 13.26 -0.46
C GLY A 574 5.70 14.56 -0.53
N SER A 575 6.98 14.44 -0.91
CA SER A 575 7.93 15.56 -0.90
C SER A 575 7.54 16.71 -1.83
N GLU A 576 6.86 16.45 -2.93
CA GLU A 576 6.46 17.45 -3.93
C GLU A 576 4.97 17.86 -3.83
N ALA A 577 4.31 17.50 -2.72
CA ALA A 577 2.87 17.70 -2.53
C ALA A 577 2.43 19.16 -2.70
N GLY A 578 3.19 20.14 -2.20
CA GLY A 578 2.83 21.55 -2.31
C GLY A 578 2.70 22.02 -3.76
N TYR A 579 3.63 21.63 -4.63
CA TYR A 579 3.53 21.92 -6.07
C TYR A 579 2.37 21.21 -6.73
N ALA A 580 2.18 19.92 -6.43
CA ALA A 580 1.09 19.14 -6.98
C ALA A 580 -0.29 19.68 -6.59
N ILE A 581 -0.46 20.16 -5.35
CA ILE A 581 -1.67 20.82 -4.88
C ILE A 581 -1.93 22.10 -5.68
N ALA A 582 -0.90 22.90 -5.87
CA ALA A 582 -1.01 24.13 -6.66
C ALA A 582 -1.35 23.84 -8.13
N ASP A 583 -0.73 22.84 -8.77
CA ASP A 583 -1.03 22.42 -10.14
C ASP A 583 -2.50 22.05 -10.32
N VAL A 584 -3.08 21.33 -9.35
CA VAL A 584 -4.50 20.98 -9.38
C VAL A 584 -5.36 22.23 -9.16
N ILE A 585 -5.07 23.06 -8.14
CA ILE A 585 -5.88 24.24 -7.82
C ILE A 585 -5.93 25.23 -9.00
N PHE A 586 -4.81 25.41 -9.71
CA PHE A 586 -4.75 26.35 -10.86
C PHE A 586 -5.08 25.70 -12.21
N GLY A 587 -5.40 24.40 -12.23
CA GLY A 587 -5.80 23.69 -13.44
C GLY A 587 -4.67 23.35 -14.40
N ASP A 588 -3.41 23.45 -13.98
CA ASP A 588 -2.27 22.91 -14.74
C ASP A 588 -2.40 21.38 -14.85
N VAL A 589 -3.05 20.74 -13.87
CA VAL A 589 -3.44 19.33 -13.88
C VAL A 589 -4.93 19.20 -13.54
N ASN A 590 -5.68 18.54 -14.42
CA ASN A 590 -7.07 18.17 -14.14
C ASN A 590 -7.11 17.00 -13.16
N PRO A 591 -7.79 17.08 -11.99
CA PRO A 591 -7.86 15.99 -11.01
C PRO A 591 -8.48 14.74 -11.63
N SER A 592 -7.91 13.59 -11.31
CA SER A 592 -8.34 12.29 -11.83
C SER A 592 -8.32 11.18 -10.80
N GLY A 593 -8.02 11.51 -9.55
CA GLY A 593 -8.01 10.56 -8.45
C GLY A 593 -9.41 10.06 -8.12
N LYS A 594 -9.54 8.77 -7.79
CA LYS A 594 -10.79 8.13 -7.37
C LYS A 594 -10.58 7.42 -6.04
N LEU A 595 -11.53 7.56 -5.11
CA LEU A 595 -11.45 6.96 -3.78
C LEU A 595 -11.31 5.42 -3.85
N THR A 596 -10.45 4.88 -3.02
CA THR A 596 -10.26 3.44 -2.83
C THR A 596 -10.74 2.94 -1.46
N SER A 597 -11.33 3.86 -0.71
CA SER A 597 -12.04 3.61 0.55
C SER A 597 -13.28 4.47 0.63
N THR A 598 -14.36 3.88 1.09
CA THR A 598 -15.67 4.52 1.28
C THR A 598 -15.62 5.53 2.43
N PHE A 599 -16.13 6.75 2.22
CA PHE A 599 -16.24 7.77 3.27
C PHE A 599 -17.57 7.66 4.01
N PRO A 600 -17.58 7.49 5.35
CA PRO A 600 -18.80 7.44 6.14
C PRO A 600 -19.42 8.83 6.32
N GLN A 601 -20.76 8.90 6.48
CA GLN A 601 -21.43 10.11 6.95
C GLN A 601 -21.24 10.33 8.46
N ASN A 602 -21.10 9.21 9.19
CA ASN A 602 -21.01 9.19 10.64
C ASN A 602 -20.17 7.99 11.09
N ILE A 603 -19.41 8.15 12.16
CA ILE A 603 -18.57 7.08 12.74
C ILE A 603 -19.37 5.81 13.08
N GLY A 604 -20.66 5.96 13.42
CA GLY A 604 -21.55 4.82 13.72
C GLY A 604 -21.85 3.92 12.51
N GLN A 605 -21.56 4.35 11.28
CA GLN A 605 -21.71 3.50 10.09
C GLN A 605 -20.55 2.52 9.89
N VAL A 606 -19.43 2.72 10.61
CA VAL A 606 -18.21 1.92 10.43
C VAL A 606 -18.38 0.52 11.03
N PRO A 607 -18.01 -0.57 10.31
CA PRO A 607 -17.40 -0.57 8.97
C PRO A 607 -18.42 -0.34 7.84
N ILE A 608 -18.08 0.55 6.90
CA ILE A 608 -18.86 0.79 5.68
C ILE A 608 -17.97 0.58 4.45
N TYR A 609 -18.43 -0.21 3.49
CA TYR A 609 -17.71 -0.51 2.25
C TYR A 609 -18.70 -0.92 1.15
N TYR A 610 -18.33 -0.69 -0.13
CA TYR A 610 -19.25 -0.89 -1.24
C TYR A 610 -19.62 -2.36 -1.49
N ALA A 611 -18.68 -3.30 -1.25
CA ALA A 611 -18.85 -4.75 -1.52
C ALA A 611 -19.54 -5.49 -0.35
N HIS A 612 -20.48 -4.84 0.33
CA HIS A 612 -21.24 -5.48 1.40
C HIS A 612 -22.16 -6.58 0.86
N LYS A 613 -22.52 -7.52 1.73
CA LYS A 613 -23.48 -8.60 1.38
C LYS A 613 -24.92 -8.12 1.60
N ASN A 614 -25.85 -8.69 0.83
CA ASN A 614 -27.25 -8.57 1.16
C ASN A 614 -27.57 -9.28 2.48
N THR A 615 -28.39 -8.64 3.30
CA THR A 615 -29.03 -9.28 4.46
C THR A 615 -30.32 -9.97 4.03
N GLY A 616 -30.94 -10.78 4.92
CA GLY A 616 -32.26 -11.35 4.67
C GLY A 616 -33.39 -10.32 4.63
N ARG A 617 -33.12 -9.06 5.04
CA ARG A 617 -34.09 -7.95 5.06
C ARG A 617 -33.45 -6.67 4.54
N PRO A 618 -33.01 -6.62 3.27
CA PRO A 618 -32.39 -5.44 2.68
C PRO A 618 -33.38 -4.28 2.66
N LEU A 619 -32.88 -3.06 2.80
CA LEU A 619 -33.66 -1.86 2.59
C LEU A 619 -33.96 -1.74 1.07
N PRO A 620 -35.24 -1.50 0.66
CA PRO A 620 -35.56 -1.27 -0.73
C PRO A 620 -34.85 -0.04 -1.29
N GLU A 621 -34.49 -0.10 -2.56
CA GLU A 621 -33.84 1.01 -3.26
C GLU A 621 -34.65 2.30 -3.16
N GLY A 622 -33.99 3.42 -2.96
CA GLY A 622 -34.62 4.75 -2.80
C GLY A 622 -35.32 4.99 -1.45
N LYS A 623 -35.31 4.00 -0.55
CA LYS A 623 -35.81 4.17 0.81
C LYS A 623 -34.68 4.59 1.75
N TRP A 624 -34.99 5.54 2.63
CA TRP A 624 -34.08 5.95 3.72
C TRP A 624 -34.27 5.06 4.97
N PHE A 625 -35.51 4.72 5.29
CA PHE A 625 -35.89 3.91 6.44
C PHE A 625 -37.17 3.11 6.15
N GLU A 626 -37.19 1.88 6.63
CA GLU A 626 -38.39 1.04 6.69
C GLU A 626 -38.31 0.11 7.91
N LYS A 627 -39.41 0.00 8.68
CA LYS A 627 -39.43 -0.86 9.86
C LYS A 627 -39.20 -2.32 9.47
N PHE A 628 -38.43 -3.04 10.30
CA PHE A 628 -38.00 -4.45 10.08
C PHE A 628 -37.05 -4.69 8.90
N ARG A 629 -36.36 -3.64 8.44
CA ARG A 629 -35.27 -3.70 7.46
C ARG A 629 -33.93 -3.41 8.12
N SER A 630 -32.84 -3.78 7.41
CA SER A 630 -31.47 -3.47 7.83
C SER A 630 -31.14 -2.01 7.53
N ASN A 631 -31.41 -1.13 8.47
CA ASN A 631 -31.15 0.31 8.40
C ASN A 631 -30.89 0.92 9.78
N TYR A 632 -30.33 2.12 9.79
CA TYR A 632 -30.19 2.95 10.99
C TYR A 632 -31.45 3.80 11.21
N LEU A 633 -31.62 4.34 12.43
CA LEU A 633 -32.72 5.26 12.77
C LEU A 633 -32.41 6.71 12.42
N ASP A 634 -31.14 7.10 12.40
CA ASP A 634 -30.66 8.48 12.45
C ASP A 634 -29.74 8.85 11.29
N VAL A 635 -29.32 7.89 10.48
CA VAL A 635 -28.51 8.11 9.29
C VAL A 635 -28.90 7.12 8.18
N SER A 636 -28.80 7.50 6.91
CA SER A 636 -29.04 6.57 5.81
C SER A 636 -27.97 5.50 5.73
N ASN A 637 -28.24 4.38 5.05
CA ASN A 637 -27.22 3.36 4.76
C ASN A 637 -26.19 3.84 3.73
N ASP A 638 -26.41 4.98 3.12
CA ASP A 638 -25.53 5.51 2.08
C ASP A 638 -24.22 6.05 2.66
N PRO A 639 -23.09 5.90 1.98
CA PRO A 639 -21.88 6.60 2.34
C PRO A 639 -21.98 8.10 2.05
N LEU A 640 -21.09 8.89 2.63
CA LEU A 640 -20.91 10.28 2.22
C LEU A 640 -20.32 10.36 0.81
N TYR A 641 -19.22 9.62 0.57
CA TYR A 641 -18.63 9.44 -0.76
C TYR A 641 -18.36 7.95 -1.00
N PRO A 642 -18.84 7.38 -2.11
CA PRO A 642 -18.70 5.96 -2.38
C PRO A 642 -17.29 5.60 -2.88
N PHE A 643 -16.94 4.32 -2.79
CA PHE A 643 -15.76 3.75 -3.46
C PHE A 643 -15.75 4.08 -4.95
N GLY A 644 -14.59 4.46 -5.48
CA GLY A 644 -14.42 4.84 -6.88
C GLY A 644 -14.79 6.29 -7.20
N TYR A 645 -15.32 7.07 -6.23
CA TYR A 645 -15.75 8.44 -6.44
C TYR A 645 -14.57 9.43 -6.55
N GLY A 646 -14.73 10.43 -7.40
CA GLY A 646 -13.86 11.59 -7.55
C GLY A 646 -14.30 12.41 -8.76
N LEU A 647 -14.29 13.74 -8.62
CA LEU A 647 -14.67 14.69 -9.67
C LEU A 647 -13.48 15.05 -10.56
N SER A 648 -13.78 15.62 -11.70
CA SER A 648 -12.85 16.20 -12.67
C SER A 648 -13.31 17.61 -13.03
N TYR A 649 -12.45 18.44 -13.62
CA TYR A 649 -12.82 19.73 -14.20
C TYR A 649 -13.54 19.57 -15.56
N THR A 650 -13.73 18.35 -16.01
CA THR A 650 -14.52 18.01 -17.20
C THR A 650 -15.57 16.95 -16.85
N GLN A 651 -16.48 16.70 -17.76
CA GLN A 651 -17.58 15.76 -17.56
C GLN A 651 -17.47 14.60 -18.54
N PHE A 652 -17.85 13.40 -18.07
CA PHE A 652 -17.85 12.19 -18.89
C PHE A 652 -19.25 11.59 -18.94
N SER A 653 -19.69 11.19 -20.13
CA SER A 653 -20.92 10.43 -20.32
C SER A 653 -20.62 8.99 -20.72
N TYR A 654 -21.48 8.07 -20.30
CA TYR A 654 -21.37 6.65 -20.55
C TYR A 654 -22.57 6.19 -21.39
N SER A 655 -22.31 5.45 -22.47
CA SER A 655 -23.36 4.74 -23.19
C SER A 655 -23.93 3.57 -22.35
N ASP A 656 -25.02 2.96 -22.81
CA ASP A 656 -25.46 1.68 -22.28
C ASP A 656 -24.41 0.60 -22.51
N ILE A 657 -24.42 -0.42 -21.64
CA ILE A 657 -23.50 -1.57 -21.71
C ILE A 657 -23.90 -2.44 -22.92
N LYS A 658 -22.92 -2.82 -23.73
CA LYS A 658 -23.06 -3.83 -24.77
C LYS A 658 -22.38 -5.11 -24.33
N LEU A 659 -23.11 -6.21 -24.36
CA LEU A 659 -22.57 -7.56 -24.13
C LEU A 659 -22.48 -8.31 -25.46
N SER A 660 -21.37 -9.02 -25.70
CA SER A 660 -21.20 -9.87 -26.88
C SER A 660 -22.14 -11.07 -26.88
N SER A 661 -22.61 -11.48 -25.72
CA SER A 661 -23.59 -12.57 -25.52
C SER A 661 -24.26 -12.39 -24.16
N SER A 662 -25.52 -12.80 -24.04
CA SER A 662 -26.23 -12.90 -22.77
C SER A 662 -25.95 -14.23 -22.02
N LYS A 663 -25.19 -15.14 -22.63
CA LYS A 663 -24.86 -16.46 -22.03
C LYS A 663 -23.38 -16.77 -22.25
N MET A 664 -22.76 -17.36 -21.23
CA MET A 664 -21.37 -17.83 -21.25
C MET A 664 -21.35 -19.33 -20.94
N ALA A 665 -20.80 -20.13 -21.86
CA ALA A 665 -20.52 -21.53 -21.60
C ALA A 665 -19.27 -21.68 -20.72
N LYS A 666 -19.12 -22.82 -20.06
CA LYS A 666 -17.92 -23.15 -19.27
C LYS A 666 -16.66 -23.02 -20.13
N GLY A 667 -15.66 -22.33 -19.61
CA GLY A 667 -14.41 -22.01 -20.32
C GLY A 667 -14.54 -20.94 -21.41
N GLY A 668 -15.72 -20.33 -21.59
CA GLY A 668 -15.98 -19.25 -22.53
C GLY A 668 -15.59 -17.87 -21.98
N SER A 669 -15.97 -16.83 -22.73
CA SER A 669 -15.84 -15.44 -22.28
C SER A 669 -16.95 -14.57 -22.88
N ILE A 670 -17.28 -13.49 -22.19
CA ILE A 670 -18.17 -12.42 -22.67
C ILE A 670 -17.35 -11.13 -22.74
N ILE A 671 -17.56 -10.36 -23.78
CA ILE A 671 -17.05 -9.00 -23.89
C ILE A 671 -18.16 -8.06 -23.41
N ALA A 672 -17.84 -7.23 -22.42
CA ALA A 672 -18.67 -6.10 -21.99
C ALA A 672 -18.00 -4.80 -22.42
N SER A 673 -18.74 -3.89 -23.06
CA SER A 673 -18.18 -2.61 -23.48
C SER A 673 -19.14 -1.45 -23.23
N VAL A 674 -18.57 -0.26 -23.07
CA VAL A 674 -19.24 1.04 -23.03
C VAL A 674 -18.47 2.04 -23.85
N THR A 675 -19.14 3.01 -24.44
CA THR A 675 -18.49 4.19 -25.01
C THR A 675 -18.49 5.29 -23.97
N VAL A 676 -17.31 5.83 -23.65
CA VAL A 676 -17.14 6.96 -22.75
C VAL A 676 -16.77 8.19 -23.58
N THR A 677 -17.49 9.29 -23.39
CA THR A 677 -17.28 10.56 -24.11
C THR A 677 -16.97 11.67 -23.12
N ASN A 678 -15.93 12.44 -23.38
CA ASN A 678 -15.68 13.68 -22.67
C ASN A 678 -16.64 14.77 -23.20
N THR A 679 -17.65 15.13 -22.42
CA THR A 679 -18.69 16.12 -22.80
C THR A 679 -18.37 17.52 -22.32
N GLY A 680 -17.29 17.70 -21.55
CA GLY A 680 -16.86 19.01 -21.05
C GLY A 680 -15.84 19.69 -21.96
N MET A 681 -15.23 20.76 -21.43
CA MET A 681 -14.36 21.66 -22.19
C MET A 681 -12.86 21.47 -21.96
N MET A 682 -12.47 20.58 -21.03
CA MET A 682 -11.07 20.31 -20.68
C MET A 682 -10.72 18.87 -20.99
N GLU A 683 -9.47 18.63 -21.37
CA GLU A 683 -8.91 17.26 -21.44
C GLU A 683 -8.88 16.66 -20.03
N GLY A 684 -9.28 15.41 -19.92
CA GLY A 684 -9.35 14.74 -18.61
C GLY A 684 -9.16 13.24 -18.66
N LYS A 685 -8.76 12.68 -17.52
CA LYS A 685 -8.65 11.25 -17.34
C LYS A 685 -9.84 10.72 -16.57
N GLU A 686 -10.43 9.62 -17.04
CA GLU A 686 -11.51 8.91 -16.36
C GLU A 686 -11.09 7.49 -16.02
N VAL A 687 -11.56 6.97 -14.87
CA VAL A 687 -11.37 5.58 -14.44
C VAL A 687 -12.68 4.83 -14.64
N VAL A 688 -12.75 4.07 -15.71
CA VAL A 688 -13.90 3.22 -16.03
C VAL A 688 -13.81 1.93 -15.24
N GLN A 689 -14.81 1.64 -14.41
CA GLN A 689 -14.81 0.56 -13.43
C GLN A 689 -15.86 -0.50 -13.81
N LEU A 690 -15.43 -1.78 -13.87
CA LEU A 690 -16.31 -2.94 -14.11
C LEU A 690 -16.59 -3.61 -12.77
N TYR A 691 -17.87 -3.80 -12.47
CA TYR A 691 -18.33 -4.58 -11.33
C TYR A 691 -19.21 -5.73 -11.78
N LEU A 692 -19.16 -6.83 -11.04
CA LEU A 692 -20.04 -7.97 -11.23
C LEU A 692 -20.82 -8.27 -9.95
N ARG A 693 -22.03 -8.83 -10.12
CA ARG A 693 -22.82 -9.39 -9.06
C ARG A 693 -23.30 -10.78 -9.45
N ASP A 694 -22.95 -11.74 -8.65
CA ASP A 694 -23.54 -13.08 -8.65
C ASP A 694 -24.88 -13.01 -7.90
N ILE A 695 -25.99 -13.35 -8.60
CA ILE A 695 -27.34 -13.19 -8.04
C ILE A 695 -27.66 -14.32 -7.08
N VAL A 696 -27.24 -15.55 -7.39
CA VAL A 696 -27.54 -16.75 -6.60
C VAL A 696 -26.30 -17.62 -6.52
N GLY A 697 -25.60 -17.60 -5.40
CA GLY A 697 -24.46 -18.46 -5.10
C GLY A 697 -24.73 -19.39 -3.93
N SER A 698 -23.90 -20.42 -3.77
CA SER A 698 -23.94 -21.35 -2.63
C SER A 698 -23.65 -20.68 -1.28
N ILE A 699 -23.11 -19.45 -1.31
CA ILE A 699 -22.95 -18.54 -0.15
C ILE A 699 -23.50 -17.16 -0.52
N SER A 700 -23.83 -16.33 0.48
CA SER A 700 -24.21 -14.93 0.23
C SER A 700 -23.09 -14.18 -0.46
N ARG A 701 -23.38 -13.65 -1.67
CA ARG A 701 -22.42 -12.90 -2.47
C ARG A 701 -22.55 -11.39 -2.22
N PRO A 702 -21.47 -10.61 -2.42
CA PRO A 702 -21.53 -9.15 -2.37
C PRO A 702 -22.52 -8.56 -3.37
N VAL A 703 -23.07 -7.40 -3.05
CA VAL A 703 -23.98 -6.66 -3.96
C VAL A 703 -23.27 -6.20 -5.24
N LYS A 704 -21.98 -6.00 -5.18
CA LYS A 704 -21.06 -5.69 -6.29
C LYS A 704 -19.64 -6.07 -5.91
N GLU A 705 -18.86 -6.53 -6.88
CA GLU A 705 -17.43 -6.81 -6.73
C GLU A 705 -16.68 -6.19 -7.92
N LEU A 706 -15.66 -5.38 -7.67
CA LEU A 706 -14.77 -4.87 -8.71
C LEU A 706 -14.03 -6.04 -9.37
N LYS A 707 -14.09 -6.12 -10.70
CA LYS A 707 -13.44 -7.18 -11.49
C LYS A 707 -12.60 -6.63 -12.65
N GLY A 708 -12.60 -5.31 -12.83
CA GLY A 708 -11.77 -4.66 -13.83
C GLY A 708 -11.85 -3.14 -13.76
N PHE A 709 -10.80 -2.48 -14.25
CA PHE A 709 -10.81 -1.03 -14.44
C PHE A 709 -9.85 -0.63 -15.56
N GLN A 710 -10.12 0.53 -16.18
CA GLN A 710 -9.24 1.14 -17.16
C GLN A 710 -9.22 2.66 -16.96
N LYS A 711 -8.03 3.22 -16.83
CA LYS A 711 -7.84 4.68 -16.82
C LYS A 711 -7.62 5.14 -18.26
N ILE A 712 -8.49 6.03 -18.74
CA ILE A 712 -8.45 6.56 -20.10
C ILE A 712 -8.27 8.07 -20.09
N ASN A 713 -7.63 8.62 -21.10
CA ASN A 713 -7.49 10.05 -21.30
C ASN A 713 -8.31 10.47 -22.51
N LEU A 714 -9.13 11.52 -22.40
CA LEU A 714 -10.00 12.01 -23.46
C LEU A 714 -9.92 13.52 -23.60
N LYS A 715 -9.76 14.02 -24.81
CA LYS A 715 -9.89 15.43 -25.15
C LYS A 715 -11.37 15.85 -25.18
N PRO A 716 -11.67 17.15 -25.12
CA PRO A 716 -13.03 17.64 -25.29
C PRO A 716 -13.69 17.06 -26.55
N GLY A 717 -14.90 16.50 -26.41
CA GLY A 717 -15.65 15.85 -27.48
C GLY A 717 -15.15 14.49 -27.92
N GLU A 718 -14.01 14.00 -27.41
CA GLU A 718 -13.48 12.69 -27.76
C GLU A 718 -14.28 11.57 -27.09
N SER A 719 -14.48 10.48 -27.84
CA SER A 719 -15.14 9.25 -27.38
C SER A 719 -14.21 8.07 -27.53
N LYS A 720 -14.26 7.15 -26.57
CA LYS A 720 -13.50 5.90 -26.60
C LYS A 720 -14.35 4.72 -26.14
N GLU A 721 -14.34 3.65 -26.92
CA GLU A 721 -14.91 2.37 -26.47
C GLU A 721 -13.96 1.72 -25.46
N VAL A 722 -14.48 1.39 -24.28
CA VAL A 722 -13.78 0.67 -23.21
C VAL A 722 -14.32 -0.73 -23.14
N ILE A 723 -13.43 -1.71 -23.24
CA ILE A 723 -13.76 -3.12 -23.42
C ILE A 723 -13.22 -3.91 -22.22
N PHE A 724 -14.08 -4.72 -21.62
CA PHE A 724 -13.72 -5.69 -20.58
C PHE A 724 -14.02 -7.09 -21.06
N LYS A 725 -13.08 -8.00 -20.85
CA LYS A 725 -13.28 -9.44 -21.08
C LYS A 725 -13.63 -10.09 -19.75
N ILE A 726 -14.80 -10.68 -19.67
CA ILE A 726 -15.27 -11.45 -18.52
C ILE A 726 -15.09 -12.92 -18.87
N THR A 727 -14.32 -13.64 -18.08
CA THR A 727 -14.09 -15.09 -18.19
C THR A 727 -14.63 -15.80 -16.95
N GLU A 728 -14.48 -17.12 -16.89
CA GLU A 728 -14.82 -17.88 -15.70
C GLU A 728 -14.03 -17.42 -14.46
N GLU A 729 -12.81 -16.88 -14.65
CA GLU A 729 -11.95 -16.43 -13.55
C GLU A 729 -12.56 -15.25 -12.77
N GLU A 730 -13.17 -14.29 -13.46
CA GLU A 730 -13.82 -13.13 -12.83
C GLU A 730 -15.08 -13.53 -12.03
N LEU A 731 -15.65 -14.72 -12.31
CA LEU A 731 -16.84 -15.25 -11.65
C LEU A 731 -16.55 -16.14 -10.45
N LYS A 732 -15.30 -16.59 -10.30
CA LYS A 732 -14.91 -17.49 -9.22
C LYS A 732 -14.92 -16.86 -7.85
N PHE A 733 -15.22 -17.70 -6.87
CA PHE A 733 -15.15 -17.38 -5.44
C PHE A 733 -14.86 -18.65 -4.63
N TYR A 734 -14.45 -18.48 -3.38
CA TYR A 734 -14.34 -19.59 -2.44
C TYR A 734 -15.68 -19.87 -1.79
N ASN A 735 -16.21 -21.09 -1.98
CA ASN A 735 -17.45 -21.56 -1.37
C ASN A 735 -17.25 -21.97 0.11
N SER A 736 -18.29 -22.56 0.74
CA SER A 736 -18.23 -23.02 2.13
C SER A 736 -17.17 -24.11 2.38
N ASP A 737 -16.84 -24.89 1.35
CA ASP A 737 -15.83 -25.96 1.40
C ASP A 737 -14.42 -25.46 1.05
N LEU A 738 -14.25 -24.14 0.90
CA LEU A 738 -13.00 -23.46 0.47
C LEU A 738 -12.52 -23.93 -0.91
N GLN A 739 -13.43 -24.32 -1.78
CA GLN A 739 -13.13 -24.58 -3.18
C GLN A 739 -13.27 -23.30 -3.99
N TYR A 740 -12.30 -22.99 -4.85
CA TYR A 740 -12.31 -21.82 -5.73
C TYR A 740 -13.03 -22.15 -7.03
N VAL A 741 -14.31 -21.82 -7.11
CA VAL A 741 -15.24 -22.27 -8.16
C VAL A 741 -16.05 -21.11 -8.73
N SER A 742 -16.49 -21.25 -9.98
CA SER A 742 -17.63 -20.53 -10.55
C SER A 742 -18.86 -21.44 -10.51
N GLU A 743 -20.02 -20.87 -10.24
CA GLU A 743 -21.29 -21.59 -10.20
C GLU A 743 -22.21 -21.16 -11.35
N PRO A 744 -23.00 -22.07 -11.96
CA PRO A 744 -24.00 -21.68 -12.94
C PRO A 744 -25.07 -20.79 -12.31
N GLY A 745 -25.41 -19.68 -12.96
CA GLY A 745 -26.40 -18.74 -12.43
C GLY A 745 -26.51 -17.48 -13.28
N ASP A 746 -27.33 -16.55 -12.80
CA ASP A 746 -27.51 -15.24 -13.39
C ASP A 746 -26.55 -14.24 -12.73
N PHE A 747 -25.96 -13.38 -13.55
CA PHE A 747 -25.04 -12.34 -13.13
C PHE A 747 -25.50 -10.98 -13.64
N LYS A 748 -25.25 -9.93 -12.87
CA LYS A 748 -25.37 -8.55 -13.33
C LYS A 748 -24.00 -7.97 -13.61
N VAL A 749 -23.91 -7.20 -14.69
CA VAL A 749 -22.72 -6.47 -15.11
C VAL A 749 -22.96 -4.99 -14.90
N PHE A 750 -22.04 -4.30 -14.23
CA PHE A 750 -22.11 -2.86 -14.02
C PHE A 750 -20.82 -2.21 -14.52
N ILE A 751 -20.95 -1.11 -15.26
CA ILE A 751 -19.81 -0.31 -15.71
C ILE A 751 -20.11 1.16 -15.45
N GLY A 752 -19.18 1.87 -14.83
CA GLY A 752 -19.39 3.29 -14.54
C GLY A 752 -18.18 3.98 -13.91
N SER A 753 -18.42 5.17 -13.37
CA SER A 753 -17.41 6.06 -12.80
C SER A 753 -17.05 5.75 -11.34
N ASN A 754 -17.93 5.06 -10.62
CA ASN A 754 -17.76 4.66 -9.22
C ASN A 754 -18.76 3.54 -8.86
N SER A 755 -18.72 3.02 -7.64
CA SER A 755 -19.57 1.89 -7.23
C SER A 755 -21.09 2.18 -7.20
N ARG A 756 -21.50 3.46 -7.28
CA ARG A 756 -22.91 3.87 -7.31
C ARG A 756 -23.35 4.44 -8.66
N ASP A 757 -22.52 5.23 -9.29
CA ASP A 757 -22.81 5.78 -10.62
C ASP A 757 -22.35 4.78 -11.69
N VAL A 758 -23.20 3.85 -12.01
CA VAL A 758 -22.97 2.75 -12.94
C VAL A 758 -24.16 2.52 -13.88
N LYS A 759 -23.87 2.13 -15.11
CA LYS A 759 -24.83 1.47 -15.98
C LYS A 759 -24.97 0.00 -15.57
N GLU A 760 -26.12 -0.60 -15.75
CA GLU A 760 -26.43 -2.01 -15.40
C GLU A 760 -26.90 -2.77 -16.63
N ASN A 761 -26.49 -4.05 -16.74
CA ASN A 761 -26.99 -5.01 -17.74
C ASN A 761 -27.07 -6.42 -17.15
#